data_63a2ad2b4ba7f9adcd1e2ec4cbd58f8e
#
_entry.id   63a2ad2b4ba7f9adcd1e2ec4cbd58f8e
#
_cell.length_a   1.000
_cell.length_b   1.000
_cell.length_c   1.000
_cell.angle_alpha   90.00
_cell.angle_beta   90.00
_cell.angle_gamma   90.00
#
_symmetry.space_group_name_H-M   'P 1'
#
loop_
_entity.id
_entity.type
_entity.pdbx_description
1 polymer ?
#
loop_
_entity_poly.entity_id
_entity_poly.type
_entity_poly.pdbx_seq_one_letter_code
_entity_poly.pdbx_strand_id
1 'polypeptide(L)'
;MLHKIRLKPGLDKQSSDTGAEGKWVNADYSRFRYGFPEKIGGWEQLVSDNLIGAGRDQHTWVDLAGNKYAAIGTNKCLYIYFEGAFYDITPLDTARQQTGATFTTVSGSKTVTLTTSTAHDAEAGDIILCSTATSVPGGFSASDFDDILFEVTDVPSATTIEITMGSTAGSSAGPSGTVTIDFYYVIGPLIQTYGYGWGTNTWSGQTLPLIQTTLDGALLNDTYGTGGSGTDIDLVSTTGFASSGTILVDSELITYTGITSNTLNGIVRGTNGTSTAAHSDGATTYDASTYVGWGSASSSSNIVIEPGQWRLINYGENLMALIHNKTIFQWEPSLPNLSVRAVLVSGSEVPTASRDMVLSTPDRHLICVGTETTLQSSTTQDDMFVRWSNQESTTVWTPTATNTAGSQRLTDGSKLLGAIVGRTAVYIWSDTAMYTMKFIGQPFTFGFQQVGTNCGMSSQHSAAEVNGIAYWMGPTGFYKFDGGRVQLMPCLVEDYVFEDINTNANQQIHVAVNALFGEITWFYPSNASDYVDRSVTYNYLESTAENPIWYTSSLARSTWTIEGVFNKPYATEFKSAVAPTYPTVVGISNGASYYWQQEKGTDEVFASGTTNAIAGYVESGDYDIGGPEGEQGEGEFMMRISRIIPDYGAQTGDSRITLSTKAFPSSTAVATNHTATTSTTQLFT
;
A
#
# COMPACT_ATOMS: atom_id res chain seq x y z
N MET A 1 -52.53 12.52 5.22
CA MET A 1 -51.73 13.62 4.64
C MET A 1 -50.50 12.98 4.00
N LEU A 2 -50.03 13.48 2.88
CA LEU A 2 -48.76 13.01 2.28
C LEU A 2 -47.66 14.01 2.66
N HIS A 3 -46.64 13.53 3.37
CA HIS A 3 -45.48 14.32 3.69
C HIS A 3 -44.36 14.05 2.69
N LYS A 4 -43.71 15.11 2.18
CA LYS A 4 -42.55 15.00 1.33
C LYS A 4 -41.29 15.10 2.20
N ILE A 5 -40.56 14.01 2.32
CA ILE A 5 -39.27 13.99 3.01
C ILE A 5 -38.23 14.56 2.06
N ARG A 6 -37.47 15.57 2.49
CA ARG A 6 -36.34 16.14 1.77
C ARG A 6 -35.12 16.02 2.66
N LEU A 7 -34.13 15.28 2.21
CA LEU A 7 -32.86 15.10 2.91
C LEU A 7 -31.79 15.92 2.21
N LYS A 8 -30.90 16.51 3.00
CA LYS A 8 -29.74 17.25 2.48
C LYS A 8 -28.69 16.25 1.96
N PRO A 9 -27.98 16.56 0.85
CA PRO A 9 -26.92 15.71 0.34
C PRO A 9 -25.72 15.69 1.30
N GLY A 10 -25.00 14.58 1.31
CA GLY A 10 -23.86 14.33 2.20
C GLY A 10 -24.26 13.56 3.45
N LEU A 11 -23.27 12.95 4.09
CA LEU A 11 -23.42 12.19 5.34
C LEU A 11 -23.12 13.06 6.55
N ASP A 12 -23.86 12.85 7.62
CA ASP A 12 -23.54 13.35 8.96
C ASP A 12 -23.35 12.15 9.90
N LYS A 13 -22.10 11.87 10.24
CA LYS A 13 -21.71 10.80 11.17
C LYS A 13 -21.23 11.35 12.53
N GLN A 14 -21.25 12.68 12.71
CA GLN A 14 -20.87 13.32 13.97
C GLN A 14 -22.07 13.53 14.89
N SER A 15 -23.25 13.70 14.30
CA SER A 15 -24.49 13.83 15.07
C SER A 15 -25.05 12.46 15.45
N SER A 16 -25.87 12.40 16.53
CA SER A 16 -26.70 11.22 16.79
C SER A 16 -27.73 11.05 15.68
N ASP A 17 -28.28 9.83 15.50
CA ASP A 17 -29.31 9.56 14.48
C ASP A 17 -30.48 10.55 14.56
N THR A 18 -30.89 10.91 15.75
CA THR A 18 -31.96 11.91 16.00
C THR A 18 -31.48 13.33 15.71
N GLY A 19 -30.21 13.66 16.03
CA GLY A 19 -29.62 14.96 15.75
C GLY A 19 -29.32 15.17 14.25
N ALA A 20 -29.26 14.11 13.49
CA ALA A 20 -29.05 14.10 12.03
C ALA A 20 -30.40 14.12 11.25
N GLU A 21 -31.51 14.52 11.87
CA GLU A 21 -32.79 14.65 11.19
C GLU A 21 -32.65 15.51 9.91
N GLY A 22 -33.27 15.04 8.83
CA GLY A 22 -33.18 15.70 7.52
C GLY A 22 -31.84 15.53 6.79
N LYS A 23 -30.97 14.64 7.28
CA LYS A 23 -29.68 14.29 6.66
C LYS A 23 -29.58 12.78 6.45
N TRP A 24 -28.58 12.38 5.69
CA TRP A 24 -28.16 10.99 5.57
C TRP A 24 -27.11 10.69 6.64
N VAL A 25 -27.16 9.51 7.24
CA VAL A 25 -26.21 9.08 8.29
C VAL A 25 -25.28 7.98 7.83
N ASN A 26 -25.70 7.19 6.84
CA ASN A 26 -24.86 6.12 6.31
C ASN A 26 -25.08 5.90 4.83
N ALA A 27 -24.03 5.45 4.15
CA ALA A 27 -24.09 5.08 2.74
C ALA A 27 -22.92 4.14 2.40
N ASP A 28 -23.13 3.29 1.41
CA ASP A 28 -22.04 2.55 0.78
C ASP A 28 -22.30 2.46 -0.74
N TYR A 29 -21.22 2.49 -1.54
CA TYR A 29 -21.28 2.50 -3.01
C TYR A 29 -22.28 3.50 -3.58
N SER A 30 -22.39 4.65 -2.94
CA SER A 30 -23.34 5.71 -3.30
C SER A 30 -22.65 7.07 -3.27
N ARG A 31 -23.06 7.95 -4.16
CA ARG A 31 -22.63 9.36 -4.26
C ARG A 31 -23.81 10.29 -4.19
N PHE A 32 -23.53 11.58 -3.98
CA PHE A 32 -24.55 12.63 -4.05
C PHE A 32 -24.30 13.50 -5.28
N ARG A 33 -25.35 13.64 -6.11
CA ARG A 33 -25.30 14.43 -7.34
C ARG A 33 -26.61 15.16 -7.55
N TYR A 34 -26.52 16.44 -7.91
CA TYR A 34 -27.68 17.33 -8.05
C TYR A 34 -28.58 17.35 -6.80
N GLY A 35 -27.96 17.21 -5.62
CA GLY A 35 -28.65 17.16 -4.34
C GLY A 35 -29.33 15.82 -3.99
N PHE A 36 -29.16 14.77 -4.80
CA PHE A 36 -29.77 13.45 -4.59
C PHE A 36 -28.73 12.35 -4.51
N PRO A 37 -28.99 11.28 -3.75
CA PRO A 37 -28.14 10.10 -3.74
C PRO A 37 -28.33 9.32 -5.05
N GLU A 38 -27.23 8.84 -5.61
CA GLU A 38 -27.21 7.87 -6.71
C GLU A 38 -26.17 6.78 -6.44
N LYS A 39 -26.39 5.59 -6.95
CA LYS A 39 -25.38 4.51 -6.90
C LYS A 39 -24.18 4.92 -7.75
N ILE A 40 -22.95 4.64 -7.28
CA ILE A 40 -21.76 4.84 -8.11
C ILE A 40 -21.77 3.93 -9.33
N GLY A 41 -21.03 4.29 -10.38
CA GLY A 41 -20.84 3.42 -11.52
C GLY A 41 -20.14 2.12 -11.15
N GLY A 42 -20.36 1.09 -11.95
CA GLY A 42 -19.65 -0.18 -11.82
C GLY A 42 -18.20 -0.09 -12.32
N TRP A 43 -17.53 -1.23 -12.34
CA TRP A 43 -16.18 -1.34 -12.87
C TRP A 43 -15.96 -2.65 -13.61
N GLU A 44 -15.09 -2.59 -14.59
CA GLU A 44 -14.77 -3.73 -15.46
C GLU A 44 -13.26 -3.99 -15.42
N GLN A 45 -12.87 -5.25 -15.23
CA GLN A 45 -11.47 -5.66 -15.27
C GLN A 45 -10.93 -5.54 -16.69
N LEU A 46 -9.83 -4.78 -16.85
CA LEU A 46 -9.25 -4.47 -18.15
C LEU A 46 -8.47 -5.62 -18.77
N VAL A 47 -7.82 -6.42 -17.95
CA VAL A 47 -6.97 -7.55 -18.35
C VAL A 47 -7.29 -8.72 -17.43
N SER A 48 -7.32 -9.94 -17.97
CA SER A 48 -7.56 -11.16 -17.18
C SER A 48 -6.45 -11.46 -16.15
N ASP A 49 -5.28 -10.91 -16.40
CA ASP A 49 -4.12 -11.10 -15.54
C ASP A 49 -4.15 -10.18 -14.33
N ASN A 50 -3.56 -10.67 -13.23
CA ASN A 50 -3.38 -9.97 -11.98
C ASN A 50 -1.90 -9.69 -11.74
N LEU A 51 -1.59 -8.46 -11.34
CA LEU A 51 -0.23 -7.98 -11.12
C LEU A 51 0.33 -8.47 -9.78
N ILE A 52 1.65 -8.74 -9.72
CA ILE A 52 2.34 -9.09 -8.47
C ILE A 52 2.36 -7.88 -7.54
N GLY A 53 1.91 -8.07 -6.30
CA GLY A 53 1.98 -7.07 -5.23
C GLY A 53 0.85 -6.03 -5.25
N ALA A 54 0.90 -5.11 -4.30
CA ALA A 54 -0.06 -4.03 -4.13
C ALA A 54 0.35 -2.82 -4.97
N GLY A 55 -0.59 -2.27 -5.76
CA GLY A 55 -0.38 -1.00 -6.47
C GLY A 55 -0.04 0.13 -5.50
N ARG A 56 0.95 0.96 -5.85
CA ARG A 56 1.46 2.05 -4.99
C ARG A 56 1.43 3.41 -5.66
N ASP A 57 1.64 3.44 -6.96
CA ASP A 57 1.48 4.64 -7.76
C ASP A 57 1.06 4.26 -9.18
N GLN A 58 0.40 5.18 -9.85
CA GLN A 58 -0.03 5.01 -11.22
C GLN A 58 0.05 6.35 -11.96
N HIS A 59 0.63 6.33 -13.16
CA HIS A 59 0.76 7.51 -13.99
C HIS A 59 0.34 7.23 -15.42
N THR A 60 -0.36 8.17 -16.05
CA THR A 60 -0.82 8.03 -17.44
C THR A 60 -0.34 9.18 -18.29
N TRP A 61 0.10 8.89 -19.51
CA TRP A 61 0.53 9.90 -20.48
C TRP A 61 0.29 9.45 -21.92
N VAL A 62 0.51 10.37 -22.84
CA VAL A 62 0.41 10.16 -24.26
C VAL A 62 1.73 10.57 -24.91
N ASP A 63 2.28 9.75 -25.80
CA ASP A 63 3.45 10.11 -26.59
C ASP A 63 3.08 11.02 -27.78
N LEU A 64 4.09 11.50 -28.52
CA LEU A 64 3.88 12.35 -29.71
C LEU A 64 3.17 11.63 -30.86
N ALA A 65 3.18 10.30 -30.87
CA ALA A 65 2.48 9.49 -31.85
C ALA A 65 1.01 9.26 -31.50
N GLY A 66 0.58 9.66 -30.30
CA GLY A 66 -0.79 9.49 -29.80
C GLY A 66 -1.02 8.18 -29.06
N ASN A 67 0.03 7.40 -28.78
CA ASN A 67 -0.07 6.17 -28.01
C ASN A 67 -0.32 6.50 -26.53
N LYS A 68 -1.21 5.74 -25.89
CA LYS A 68 -1.64 5.95 -24.52
C LYS A 68 -1.03 4.90 -23.61
N TYR A 69 -0.30 5.33 -22.62
CA TYR A 69 0.34 4.47 -21.64
C TYR A 69 -0.22 4.70 -20.25
N ALA A 70 -0.24 3.63 -19.44
CA ALA A 70 -0.38 3.72 -18.00
C ALA A 70 0.78 2.94 -17.35
N ALA A 71 1.60 3.62 -16.58
CA ALA A 71 2.58 2.99 -15.71
C ALA A 71 1.94 2.64 -14.37
N ILE A 72 2.22 1.45 -13.84
CA ILE A 72 1.71 0.96 -12.57
C ILE A 72 2.89 0.42 -11.76
N GLY A 73 3.20 1.08 -10.65
CA GLY A 73 4.20 0.62 -9.69
C GLY A 73 3.54 -0.14 -8.55
N THR A 74 3.98 -1.37 -8.29
CA THR A 74 3.57 -2.14 -7.11
C THR A 74 4.73 -2.19 -6.10
N ASN A 75 4.51 -2.71 -4.90
CA ASN A 75 5.59 -2.90 -3.94
C ASN A 75 6.62 -3.98 -4.38
N LYS A 76 6.40 -4.65 -5.50
CA LYS A 76 7.29 -5.70 -6.05
C LYS A 76 7.80 -5.41 -7.46
N CYS A 77 7.00 -4.78 -8.32
CA CYS A 77 7.25 -4.66 -9.75
C CYS A 77 6.81 -3.31 -10.32
N LEU A 78 7.28 -3.00 -11.53
CA LEU A 78 6.86 -1.86 -12.33
C LEU A 78 6.34 -2.35 -13.68
N TYR A 79 5.14 -1.91 -14.06
CA TYR A 79 4.45 -2.35 -15.28
C TYR A 79 4.05 -1.19 -16.16
N ILE A 80 3.94 -1.47 -17.46
CA ILE A 80 3.23 -0.63 -18.43
C ILE A 80 1.98 -1.38 -18.89
N TYR A 81 0.85 -0.70 -18.85
CA TYR A 81 -0.37 -1.11 -19.54
C TYR A 81 -0.46 -0.36 -20.86
N PHE A 82 -0.60 -1.12 -21.96
CA PHE A 82 -0.73 -0.60 -23.30
C PHE A 82 -1.63 -1.52 -24.13
N GLU A 83 -2.65 -0.96 -24.79
CA GLU A 83 -3.57 -1.66 -25.71
C GLU A 83 -4.13 -2.99 -25.17
N GLY A 84 -4.48 -3.05 -23.90
CA GLY A 84 -5.11 -4.24 -23.30
C GLY A 84 -4.13 -5.30 -22.78
N ALA A 85 -2.83 -5.01 -22.77
CA ALA A 85 -1.80 -5.92 -22.27
C ALA A 85 -0.90 -5.23 -21.22
N PHE A 86 -0.34 -6.03 -20.33
CA PHE A 86 0.72 -5.60 -19.42
C PHE A 86 2.10 -5.93 -19.96
N TYR A 87 3.07 -5.08 -19.63
CA TYR A 87 4.48 -5.27 -19.91
C TYR A 87 5.27 -5.02 -18.63
N ASP A 88 6.02 -6.02 -18.19
CA ASP A 88 6.90 -5.89 -17.03
C ASP A 88 8.18 -5.16 -17.43
N ILE A 89 8.36 -3.97 -16.86
CA ILE A 89 9.51 -3.11 -17.07
C ILE A 89 10.32 -2.90 -15.80
N THR A 90 10.11 -3.74 -14.79
CA THR A 90 10.82 -3.64 -13.50
C THR A 90 12.32 -3.61 -13.73
N PRO A 91 13.06 -2.63 -13.19
CA PRO A 91 14.50 -2.55 -13.36
C PRO A 91 15.22 -3.73 -12.68
N LEU A 92 16.30 -4.19 -13.30
CA LEU A 92 17.17 -5.23 -12.75
C LEU A 92 18.33 -4.61 -11.97
N ASP A 93 18.65 -5.18 -10.83
CA ASP A 93 19.83 -4.83 -10.05
C ASP A 93 21.05 -5.59 -10.57
N THR A 94 21.70 -5.01 -11.58
CA THR A 94 22.84 -5.63 -12.23
C THR A 94 24.06 -5.81 -11.32
N ALA A 95 24.13 -5.07 -10.22
CA ALA A 95 25.21 -5.24 -9.23
C ALA A 95 25.06 -6.54 -8.42
N ARG A 96 23.83 -7.05 -8.28
CA ARG A 96 23.51 -8.30 -7.58
C ARG A 96 23.41 -9.52 -8.52
N GLN A 97 23.54 -9.35 -9.83
CA GLN A 97 23.44 -10.47 -10.78
C GLN A 97 24.40 -11.60 -10.42
N GLN A 98 23.92 -12.82 -10.43
CA GLN A 98 24.71 -14.04 -10.18
C GLN A 98 24.71 -14.93 -11.42
N THR A 99 25.87 -15.24 -11.94
CA THR A 99 26.02 -16.13 -13.09
C THR A 99 26.60 -17.47 -12.66
N GLY A 100 26.09 -18.58 -13.24
CA GLY A 100 26.59 -19.91 -12.94
C GLY A 100 26.25 -20.43 -11.54
N ALA A 101 25.17 -19.93 -10.93
CA ALA A 101 24.62 -20.50 -9.70
C ALA A 101 24.21 -21.95 -9.94
N THR A 102 24.40 -22.81 -8.94
CA THR A 102 24.13 -24.27 -9.05
C THR A 102 22.89 -24.68 -8.27
N PHE A 103 22.23 -25.73 -8.71
CA PHE A 103 21.02 -26.26 -8.12
C PHE A 103 21.31 -27.37 -7.12
N THR A 104 20.61 -27.38 -5.99
CA THR A 104 20.51 -28.50 -5.07
C THR A 104 19.04 -28.86 -4.88
N THR A 105 18.70 -30.16 -5.01
CA THR A 105 17.32 -30.66 -4.89
C THR A 105 17.25 -31.80 -3.89
N VAL A 106 16.07 -31.93 -3.22
CA VAL A 106 15.77 -33.03 -2.31
C VAL A 106 14.52 -33.75 -2.82
N SER A 107 14.60 -35.05 -3.00
CA SER A 107 13.48 -35.89 -3.50
C SER A 107 12.23 -35.69 -2.68
N GLY A 108 11.10 -35.40 -3.34
CA GLY A 108 9.82 -35.14 -2.69
C GLY A 108 9.65 -33.71 -2.15
N SER A 109 10.69 -32.86 -2.15
CA SER A 109 10.59 -31.46 -1.76
C SER A 109 10.24 -30.57 -2.95
N LYS A 110 9.52 -29.48 -2.69
CA LYS A 110 9.33 -28.38 -3.63
C LYS A 110 10.44 -27.31 -3.52
N THR A 111 11.20 -27.34 -2.44
CA THR A 111 12.29 -26.37 -2.24
C THR A 111 13.49 -26.76 -3.11
N VAL A 112 13.99 -25.77 -3.84
CA VAL A 112 15.25 -25.86 -4.58
C VAL A 112 16.19 -24.80 -4.01
N THR A 113 17.40 -25.23 -3.64
CA THR A 113 18.45 -24.35 -3.19
C THR A 113 19.34 -23.95 -4.36
N LEU A 114 19.52 -22.67 -4.57
CA LEU A 114 20.44 -22.09 -5.53
C LEU A 114 21.69 -21.62 -4.79
N THR A 115 22.87 -22.14 -5.20
CA THR A 115 24.16 -21.78 -4.59
C THR A 115 24.95 -20.92 -5.55
N THR A 116 25.31 -19.71 -5.11
CA THR A 116 26.08 -18.72 -5.87
C THR A 116 27.56 -18.77 -5.53
N SER A 117 28.39 -18.26 -6.42
CA SER A 117 29.84 -18.20 -6.20
C SER A 117 30.29 -17.02 -5.33
N THR A 118 29.47 -15.99 -5.23
CA THR A 118 29.71 -14.76 -4.46
C THR A 118 28.49 -14.45 -3.61
N ALA A 119 28.65 -13.61 -2.59
CA ALA A 119 27.52 -13.12 -1.81
C ALA A 119 26.53 -12.39 -2.71
N HIS A 120 25.25 -12.64 -2.48
CA HIS A 120 24.16 -12.15 -3.33
C HIS A 120 23.31 -11.05 -2.66
N ASP A 121 23.50 -10.80 -1.35
CA ASP A 121 22.79 -9.80 -0.56
C ASP A 121 21.24 -9.89 -0.72
N ALA A 122 20.72 -11.10 -0.94
CA ALA A 122 19.30 -11.37 -1.04
C ALA A 122 18.63 -11.41 0.33
N GLU A 123 17.35 -11.06 0.35
CA GLU A 123 16.47 -11.22 1.50
C GLU A 123 15.26 -12.08 1.09
N ALA A 124 14.65 -12.75 2.06
CA ALA A 124 13.40 -13.46 1.81
C ALA A 124 12.31 -12.48 1.34
N GLY A 125 11.62 -12.84 0.27
CA GLY A 125 10.67 -11.96 -0.40
C GLY A 125 11.21 -11.18 -1.59
N ASP A 126 12.50 -11.22 -1.89
CA ASP A 126 13.06 -10.69 -3.13
C ASP A 126 12.51 -11.43 -4.35
N ILE A 127 12.35 -10.72 -5.46
CA ILE A 127 11.96 -11.32 -6.74
C ILE A 127 13.21 -11.50 -7.60
N ILE A 128 13.36 -12.71 -8.11
CA ILE A 128 14.44 -13.07 -9.00
C ILE A 128 13.90 -13.60 -10.34
N LEU A 129 14.61 -13.30 -11.40
CA LEU A 129 14.42 -13.86 -12.73
C LEU A 129 15.54 -14.85 -13.01
N CYS A 130 15.19 -16.10 -13.27
CA CYS A 130 16.13 -17.12 -13.67
C CYS A 130 16.24 -17.18 -15.19
N SER A 131 17.44 -17.41 -15.71
CA SER A 131 17.71 -17.54 -17.15
C SER A 131 18.90 -18.45 -17.41
N THR A 132 19.03 -18.94 -18.65
CA THR A 132 20.15 -19.77 -19.11
C THR A 132 20.39 -21.02 -18.26
N ALA A 133 19.33 -21.64 -17.78
CA ALA A 133 19.40 -22.85 -16.98
C ALA A 133 19.90 -24.05 -17.80
N THR A 134 20.87 -24.78 -17.27
CA THR A 134 21.45 -25.95 -17.93
C THR A 134 21.62 -27.10 -16.97
N SER A 135 21.43 -28.34 -17.47
CA SER A 135 21.65 -29.58 -16.72
C SER A 135 20.93 -29.60 -15.35
N VAL A 136 19.71 -29.09 -15.33
CA VAL A 136 18.90 -28.95 -14.09
C VAL A 136 18.63 -30.31 -13.48
N PRO A 137 18.94 -30.52 -12.19
CA PRO A 137 18.73 -31.80 -11.52
C PRO A 137 17.27 -31.96 -10.99
N GLY A 138 17.01 -33.10 -10.33
CA GLY A 138 15.75 -33.32 -9.61
C GLY A 138 14.56 -33.67 -10.49
N GLY A 139 14.77 -33.90 -11.80
CA GLY A 139 13.70 -34.16 -12.75
C GLY A 139 13.03 -32.89 -13.29
N PHE A 140 13.56 -31.74 -12.99
CA PHE A 140 13.19 -30.47 -13.60
C PHE A 140 13.88 -30.27 -14.95
N SER A 141 13.32 -29.39 -15.76
CA SER A 141 13.86 -28.97 -17.06
C SER A 141 14.34 -27.52 -17.01
N ALA A 142 15.14 -27.09 -17.98
CA ALA A 142 15.53 -25.67 -18.10
C ALA A 142 14.33 -24.73 -18.21
N SER A 143 13.27 -25.16 -18.91
CA SER A 143 12.04 -24.38 -19.07
C SER A 143 11.24 -24.16 -17.78
N ASP A 144 11.54 -24.88 -16.71
CA ASP A 144 10.93 -24.65 -15.40
C ASP A 144 11.60 -23.46 -14.68
N PHE A 145 12.70 -22.94 -15.23
CA PHE A 145 13.47 -21.83 -14.67
C PHE A 145 13.64 -20.68 -15.66
N ASP A 146 13.90 -20.96 -16.93
CA ASP A 146 14.21 -19.92 -17.93
C ASP A 146 13.02 -18.99 -18.16
N ASP A 147 13.26 -17.68 -17.98
CA ASP A 147 12.28 -16.60 -18.07
C ASP A 147 11.15 -16.70 -17.05
N ILE A 148 11.39 -17.42 -15.95
CA ILE A 148 10.44 -17.56 -14.84
C ILE A 148 10.91 -16.71 -13.66
N LEU A 149 9.95 -15.99 -13.07
CA LEU A 149 10.15 -15.28 -11.82
C LEU A 149 9.94 -16.20 -10.63
N PHE A 150 10.78 -16.04 -9.62
CA PHE A 150 10.64 -16.72 -8.34
C PHE A 150 10.69 -15.69 -7.22
N GLU A 151 9.96 -15.96 -6.14
CA GLU A 151 10.19 -15.30 -4.87
C GLU A 151 11.21 -16.09 -4.06
N VAL A 152 12.21 -15.40 -3.52
CA VAL A 152 13.16 -15.98 -2.57
C VAL A 152 12.39 -16.31 -1.29
N THR A 153 12.30 -17.59 -0.95
CA THR A 153 11.54 -18.06 0.22
C THR A 153 12.38 -18.07 1.49
N ASP A 154 13.67 -18.33 1.38
CA ASP A 154 14.62 -18.30 2.50
C ASP A 154 16.05 -17.99 2.01
N VAL A 155 16.88 -17.51 2.90
CA VAL A 155 18.30 -17.18 2.66
C VAL A 155 19.16 -17.85 3.73
N PRO A 156 19.47 -19.15 3.56
CA PRO A 156 20.23 -19.91 4.56
C PRO A 156 21.65 -19.39 4.77
N SER A 157 22.26 -18.76 3.77
CA SER A 157 23.60 -18.15 3.88
C SER A 157 23.79 -17.04 2.85
N ALA A 158 24.86 -16.27 2.96
CA ALA A 158 25.20 -15.22 2.01
C ALA A 158 25.39 -15.69 0.56
N THR A 159 25.55 -17.01 0.34
CA THR A 159 25.76 -17.62 -0.99
C THR A 159 24.69 -18.65 -1.34
N THR A 160 23.64 -18.81 -0.57
CA THR A 160 22.54 -19.75 -0.84
C THR A 160 21.20 -19.08 -0.68
N ILE A 161 20.33 -19.26 -1.65
CA ILE A 161 18.93 -18.85 -1.63
C ILE A 161 18.04 -20.06 -1.88
N GLU A 162 16.85 -20.04 -1.30
CA GLU A 162 15.82 -21.05 -1.52
C GLU A 162 14.64 -20.48 -2.28
N ILE A 163 14.12 -21.27 -3.20
CA ILE A 163 12.92 -20.97 -3.97
C ILE A 163 11.95 -22.17 -3.88
N THR A 164 10.66 -21.90 -4.01
CA THR A 164 9.63 -22.93 -3.99
C THR A 164 9.12 -23.18 -5.41
N MET A 165 9.24 -24.44 -5.87
CA MET A 165 8.76 -24.87 -7.18
C MET A 165 7.27 -25.22 -7.17
N GLY A 166 6.63 -25.18 -8.34
CA GLY A 166 5.24 -25.64 -8.51
C GLY A 166 5.05 -27.13 -8.27
N SER A 167 6.07 -27.95 -8.55
CA SER A 167 6.08 -29.42 -8.37
C SER A 167 7.22 -29.86 -7.47
N THR A 168 7.15 -31.13 -7.01
CA THR A 168 8.21 -31.73 -6.17
C THR A 168 9.33 -32.29 -7.01
N ALA A 169 10.57 -32.23 -6.51
CA ALA A 169 11.71 -32.88 -7.14
C ALA A 169 11.57 -34.42 -7.12
N GLY A 170 11.78 -35.04 -8.24
CA GLY A 170 11.74 -36.50 -8.41
C GLY A 170 12.96 -37.21 -7.82
N SER A 171 14.08 -36.55 -7.63
CA SER A 171 15.32 -37.07 -7.07
C SER A 171 16.12 -36.04 -6.30
N SER A 172 16.92 -36.49 -5.33
CA SER A 172 17.91 -35.67 -4.65
C SER A 172 19.15 -35.54 -5.51
N ALA A 173 19.71 -34.33 -5.59
CA ALA A 173 20.99 -34.07 -6.23
C ALA A 173 21.74 -32.98 -5.46
N GLY A 174 23.05 -33.13 -5.34
CA GLY A 174 23.95 -32.09 -4.83
C GLY A 174 24.14 -30.97 -5.84
N PRO A 175 24.98 -29.95 -5.54
CA PRO A 175 25.22 -28.83 -6.43
C PRO A 175 25.55 -29.29 -7.85
N SER A 176 24.68 -28.99 -8.81
CA SER A 176 24.85 -29.40 -10.23
C SER A 176 24.05 -28.49 -11.16
N GLY A 177 24.37 -28.53 -12.44
CA GLY A 177 23.79 -27.62 -13.42
C GLY A 177 24.20 -26.16 -13.19
N THR A 178 23.70 -25.25 -13.98
CA THR A 178 23.96 -23.81 -13.83
C THR A 178 22.74 -22.98 -14.21
N VAL A 179 22.60 -21.82 -13.59
CA VAL A 179 21.58 -20.82 -13.89
C VAL A 179 22.13 -19.42 -13.68
N THR A 180 21.66 -18.46 -14.44
CA THR A 180 21.85 -17.03 -14.18
C THR A 180 20.66 -16.50 -13.39
N ILE A 181 20.94 -15.75 -12.33
CA ILE A 181 19.95 -15.13 -11.46
C ILE A 181 20.07 -13.62 -11.60
N ASP A 182 19.01 -12.99 -12.07
CA ASP A 182 18.87 -11.54 -12.12
C ASP A 182 17.90 -11.10 -10.98
N PHE A 183 18.33 -10.18 -10.15
CA PHE A 183 17.51 -9.64 -9.08
C PHE A 183 16.73 -8.43 -9.55
N TYR A 184 15.46 -8.35 -9.21
CA TYR A 184 14.70 -7.11 -9.33
C TYR A 184 15.16 -6.12 -8.28
N TYR A 185 15.15 -4.82 -8.62
CA TYR A 185 15.34 -3.80 -7.59
C TYR A 185 14.27 -3.95 -6.52
N VAL A 186 14.72 -4.00 -5.26
CA VAL A 186 13.83 -4.10 -4.10
C VAL A 186 13.11 -2.76 -3.93
N ILE A 187 11.79 -2.75 -4.08
CA ILE A 187 10.96 -1.57 -3.86
C ILE A 187 10.76 -1.37 -2.36
N GLY A 188 10.26 -2.36 -1.67
CA GLY A 188 10.07 -2.36 -0.23
C GLY A 188 8.98 -3.33 0.21
N PRO A 189 8.75 -3.44 1.53
CA PRO A 189 7.76 -4.36 2.07
C PRO A 189 6.32 -3.97 1.68
N LEU A 190 5.42 -4.93 1.79
CA LEU A 190 3.99 -4.73 1.52
C LEU A 190 3.33 -3.83 2.57
N ILE A 191 3.71 -4.00 3.83
CA ILE A 191 3.25 -3.21 4.97
C ILE A 191 4.46 -2.64 5.71
N GLN A 192 4.22 -1.63 6.55
CA GLN A 192 5.26 -1.10 7.40
C GLN A 192 5.76 -2.19 8.35
N THR A 193 7.07 -2.34 8.42
CA THR A 193 7.73 -3.26 9.34
C THR A 193 8.55 -2.50 10.37
N TYR A 194 8.77 -3.14 11.51
CA TYR A 194 9.49 -2.52 12.62
C TYR A 194 10.71 -3.35 12.96
N GLY A 195 11.82 -2.67 13.20
CA GLY A 195 13.00 -3.27 13.82
C GLY A 195 12.79 -3.51 15.31
N TYR A 196 13.87 -3.90 15.99
CA TYR A 196 13.87 -4.12 17.43
C TYR A 196 14.33 -2.87 18.18
N GLY A 197 13.85 -2.70 19.42
CA GLY A 197 14.35 -1.67 20.34
C GLY A 197 13.28 -0.79 20.98
N TRP A 198 13.70 0.24 21.69
CA TRP A 198 12.79 1.20 22.32
C TRP A 198 12.01 2.00 21.29
N GLY A 199 10.68 2.08 21.49
CA GLY A 199 9.79 2.80 20.60
C GLY A 199 9.33 2.00 19.38
N THR A 200 9.65 0.71 19.28
CA THR A 200 9.12 -0.20 18.28
C THR A 200 7.79 -0.82 18.72
N ASN A 201 7.06 -1.41 17.78
CA ASN A 201 5.70 -1.91 17.96
C ASN A 201 5.50 -2.88 19.13
N THR A 202 6.48 -3.72 19.43
CA THR A 202 6.47 -4.64 20.57
C THR A 202 7.67 -4.41 21.48
N TRP A 203 7.50 -4.59 22.79
CA TRP A 203 8.52 -4.33 23.80
C TRP A 203 9.82 -5.12 23.60
N SER A 204 9.82 -6.21 22.86
CA SER A 204 10.98 -7.04 22.56
C SER A 204 11.27 -7.17 21.07
N GLY A 205 10.52 -6.50 20.19
CA GLY A 205 10.60 -6.68 18.75
C GLY A 205 10.06 -8.02 18.27
N GLN A 206 9.29 -8.72 19.07
CA GLN A 206 8.86 -10.07 18.79
C GLN A 206 7.36 -10.15 18.54
N THR A 207 6.97 -10.82 17.45
CA THR A 207 5.58 -11.17 17.18
C THR A 207 5.17 -12.39 18.00
N LEU A 208 4.12 -12.25 18.79
CA LEU A 208 3.51 -13.39 19.48
C LEU A 208 2.43 -14.04 18.59
N PRO A 209 2.19 -15.35 18.70
CA PRO A 209 2.78 -16.29 19.65
C PRO A 209 4.15 -16.81 19.20
N LEU A 210 5.05 -16.99 20.15
CA LEU A 210 6.30 -17.70 19.94
C LEU A 210 6.01 -19.15 19.55
N ILE A 211 6.85 -19.71 18.69
CA ILE A 211 6.85 -21.17 18.47
C ILE A 211 7.23 -21.82 19.80
N GLN A 212 6.37 -22.70 20.28
CA GLN A 212 6.59 -23.36 21.56
C GLN A 212 6.51 -24.87 21.41
N THR A 213 7.27 -25.54 22.23
CA THR A 213 7.29 -26.99 22.42
C THR A 213 7.57 -27.30 23.88
N THR A 214 7.87 -28.54 24.20
CA THR A 214 8.32 -28.94 25.54
C THR A 214 9.60 -29.77 25.44
N LEU A 215 10.38 -29.78 26.52
CA LEU A 215 11.53 -30.67 26.64
C LEU A 215 11.07 -32.14 26.61
N ASP A 216 11.83 -32.98 25.94
CA ASP A 216 11.73 -34.43 26.00
C ASP A 216 12.92 -34.97 26.80
N GLY A 217 12.77 -34.91 28.13
CA GLY A 217 13.78 -35.23 29.11
C GLY A 217 14.25 -34.01 29.94
N ALA A 218 14.60 -34.27 31.20
CA ALA A 218 15.03 -33.19 32.12
C ALA A 218 16.43 -32.70 31.80
N LEU A 219 16.64 -31.39 32.00
CA LEU A 219 17.96 -30.75 32.00
C LEU A 219 18.45 -30.59 33.47
N LEU A 220 19.67 -30.99 33.75
CA LEU A 220 20.29 -30.78 35.03
C LEU A 220 20.86 -29.35 35.13
N ASN A 221 21.19 -28.91 36.35
CA ASN A 221 21.85 -27.64 36.56
C ASN A 221 23.37 -27.76 36.26
N ASP A 222 23.68 -27.94 34.99
CA ASP A 222 25.03 -28.10 34.47
C ASP A 222 25.12 -27.50 33.06
N THR A 223 26.19 -27.77 32.33
CA THR A 223 26.40 -27.28 30.96
C THR A 223 26.07 -28.32 29.89
N TYR A 224 25.54 -29.46 30.28
CA TYR A 224 25.21 -30.58 29.36
C TYR A 224 23.76 -30.54 28.87
N GLY A 225 23.48 -31.38 27.91
CA GLY A 225 22.18 -31.55 27.33
C GLY A 225 21.20 -32.44 28.12
N THR A 226 20.22 -33.00 27.48
CA THR A 226 19.20 -33.83 28.06
C THR A 226 19.81 -35.06 28.78
N GLY A 227 19.41 -35.30 30.02
CA GLY A 227 19.93 -36.37 30.84
C GLY A 227 21.32 -36.14 31.45
N GLY A 228 21.86 -34.91 31.41
CA GLY A 228 23.13 -34.53 32.05
C GLY A 228 24.35 -35.07 31.31
N SER A 229 24.29 -35.25 30.00
CA SER A 229 25.42 -35.66 29.18
C SER A 229 25.32 -35.11 27.76
N GLY A 230 26.47 -34.96 27.07
CA GLY A 230 26.49 -34.49 25.68
C GLY A 230 26.19 -33.00 25.50
N THR A 231 26.00 -32.59 24.27
CA THR A 231 25.72 -31.21 23.86
C THR A 231 24.41 -31.10 23.07
N ASP A 232 23.44 -31.98 23.38
CA ASP A 232 22.21 -32.09 22.63
C ASP A 232 20.99 -31.99 23.56
N ILE A 233 19.93 -31.33 23.13
CA ILE A 233 18.67 -31.20 23.85
C ILE A 233 17.56 -31.82 23.01
N ASP A 234 16.83 -32.75 23.61
CA ASP A 234 15.67 -33.38 22.96
C ASP A 234 14.40 -32.59 23.25
N LEU A 235 13.61 -32.32 22.20
CA LEU A 235 12.33 -31.65 22.26
C LEU A 235 11.24 -32.56 21.74
N VAL A 236 10.01 -32.38 22.19
CA VAL A 236 8.84 -33.12 21.66
C VAL A 236 8.61 -32.82 20.18
N SER A 237 8.91 -31.59 19.76
CA SER A 237 8.83 -31.17 18.35
C SER A 237 9.77 -29.98 18.10
N THR A 238 10.41 -29.98 16.93
CA THR A 238 11.19 -28.83 16.44
C THR A 238 10.54 -28.16 15.23
N THR A 239 9.26 -28.48 14.95
CA THR A 239 8.53 -27.90 13.81
C THR A 239 8.47 -26.38 13.94
N GLY A 240 8.99 -25.69 12.94
CA GLY A 240 9.02 -24.23 12.86
C GLY A 240 10.26 -23.58 13.51
N PHE A 241 11.12 -24.34 14.20
CA PHE A 241 12.38 -23.83 14.72
C PHE A 241 13.38 -23.61 13.57
N ALA A 242 14.18 -22.55 13.67
CA ALA A 242 15.28 -22.31 12.75
C ALA A 242 16.34 -23.41 12.85
N SER A 243 17.10 -23.65 11.78
CA SER A 243 18.17 -24.67 11.78
C SER A 243 19.28 -24.45 12.81
N SER A 244 19.45 -23.21 13.29
CA SER A 244 20.31 -22.83 14.42
C SER A 244 19.68 -21.60 15.09
N GLY A 245 19.92 -21.41 16.39
CA GLY A 245 19.28 -20.29 17.07
C GLY A 245 19.42 -20.33 18.59
N THR A 246 18.42 -19.77 19.24
CA THR A 246 18.35 -19.72 20.73
C THR A 246 16.97 -20.20 21.18
N ILE A 247 16.92 -20.99 22.23
CA ILE A 247 15.68 -21.35 22.91
C ILE A 247 15.64 -20.71 24.30
N LEU A 248 14.42 -20.45 24.77
CA LEU A 248 14.15 -20.06 26.15
C LEU A 248 13.43 -21.21 26.86
N VAL A 249 14.03 -21.70 27.94
CA VAL A 249 13.42 -22.68 28.83
C VAL A 249 13.30 -22.03 30.21
N ASP A 250 12.08 -21.81 30.69
CA ASP A 250 11.78 -21.00 31.87
C ASP A 250 12.47 -19.61 31.83
N SER A 251 13.61 -19.46 32.45
CA SER A 251 14.41 -18.23 32.49
C SER A 251 15.82 -18.37 31.92
N GLU A 252 16.16 -19.54 31.37
CA GLU A 252 17.46 -19.82 30.77
C GLU A 252 17.40 -19.68 29.24
N LEU A 253 18.34 -18.95 28.65
CA LEU A 253 18.59 -18.91 27.22
C LEU A 253 19.71 -19.91 26.88
N ILE A 254 19.43 -20.74 25.88
CA ILE A 254 20.31 -21.80 25.40
C ILE A 254 20.46 -21.66 23.90
N THR A 255 21.67 -21.50 23.41
CA THR A 255 21.93 -21.46 21.95
C THR A 255 22.18 -22.87 21.42
N TYR A 256 21.82 -23.11 20.16
CA TYR A 256 22.08 -24.36 19.46
C TYR A 256 22.59 -24.07 18.04
N THR A 257 23.36 -25.00 17.48
CA THR A 257 24.00 -24.82 16.16
C THR A 257 23.44 -25.71 15.07
N GLY A 258 22.54 -26.64 15.41
CA GLY A 258 21.92 -27.53 14.45
C GLY A 258 20.70 -28.24 15.00
N ILE A 259 19.88 -28.80 14.11
CA ILE A 259 18.74 -29.67 14.46
C ILE A 259 18.86 -31.00 13.70
N THR A 260 18.66 -32.09 14.40
CA THR A 260 18.54 -33.43 13.81
C THR A 260 17.26 -34.05 14.33
N SER A 261 16.25 -34.23 13.48
CA SER A 261 14.90 -34.65 13.91
C SER A 261 14.35 -33.68 14.97
N ASN A 262 14.10 -34.14 16.17
CA ASN A 262 13.62 -33.33 17.29
C ASN A 262 14.71 -32.98 18.32
N THR A 263 15.97 -33.18 17.97
CA THR A 263 17.13 -32.93 18.85
C THR A 263 17.86 -31.66 18.39
N LEU A 264 18.08 -30.72 19.31
CA LEU A 264 18.93 -29.55 19.11
C LEU A 264 20.38 -29.93 19.42
N ASN A 265 21.26 -29.69 18.46
CA ASN A 265 22.67 -30.11 18.55
C ASN A 265 23.60 -28.92 18.85
N GLY A 266 24.72 -29.20 19.48
CA GLY A 266 25.77 -28.23 19.74
C GLY A 266 25.31 -27.07 20.63
N ILE A 267 24.61 -27.37 21.70
CA ILE A 267 24.05 -26.40 22.64
C ILE A 267 25.13 -25.71 23.46
N VAL A 268 24.82 -24.46 23.80
CA VAL A 268 25.54 -23.72 24.87
C VAL A 268 24.51 -23.19 25.86
N ARG A 269 24.60 -23.65 27.10
CA ARG A 269 23.70 -23.33 28.19
C ARG A 269 24.03 -21.98 28.84
N GLY A 270 23.02 -21.32 29.43
CA GLY A 270 23.20 -20.08 30.18
C GLY A 270 23.75 -18.91 29.35
N THR A 271 23.30 -18.76 28.10
CA THR A 271 23.78 -17.71 27.20
C THR A 271 23.06 -16.37 27.41
N ASN A 272 23.54 -15.31 26.78
CA ASN A 272 22.92 -13.96 26.77
C ASN A 272 22.63 -13.40 28.18
N GLY A 273 23.53 -13.65 29.15
CA GLY A 273 23.42 -13.12 30.52
C GLY A 273 22.52 -13.93 31.45
N THR A 274 21.99 -15.07 30.99
CA THR A 274 21.31 -16.03 31.86
C THR A 274 22.28 -17.01 32.50
N SER A 275 21.82 -17.78 33.47
CA SER A 275 22.61 -18.83 34.11
C SER A 275 21.98 -20.18 33.87
N THR A 276 22.81 -21.23 33.84
CA THR A 276 22.32 -22.62 33.77
C THR A 276 21.39 -22.93 34.93
N ALA A 277 20.30 -23.63 34.68
CA ALA A 277 19.33 -24.06 35.68
C ALA A 277 18.87 -25.49 35.41
N ALA A 278 18.29 -26.15 36.43
CA ALA A 278 17.62 -27.42 36.22
C ALA A 278 16.23 -27.18 35.67
N HIS A 279 15.85 -27.95 34.63
CA HIS A 279 14.51 -27.92 34.04
C HIS A 279 13.92 -29.32 34.06
N SER A 280 12.66 -29.38 34.39
CA SER A 280 11.93 -30.67 34.41
C SER A 280 11.64 -31.19 32.99
N ASP A 281 11.50 -32.51 32.85
CA ASP A 281 10.88 -33.09 31.67
C ASP A 281 9.50 -32.46 31.43
N GLY A 282 9.19 -32.14 30.16
CA GLY A 282 7.96 -31.43 29.78
C GLY A 282 7.98 -29.91 30.03
N ALA A 283 9.10 -29.31 30.50
CA ALA A 283 9.20 -27.86 30.64
C ALA A 283 8.94 -27.14 29.31
N THR A 284 8.15 -26.04 29.34
CA THR A 284 7.82 -25.30 28.15
C THR A 284 9.07 -24.61 27.59
N THR A 285 9.30 -24.84 26.31
CA THR A 285 10.44 -24.32 25.56
C THR A 285 9.93 -23.46 24.42
N TYR A 286 10.45 -22.24 24.29
CA TYR A 286 10.11 -21.30 23.23
C TYR A 286 11.28 -21.12 22.28
N ASP A 287 11.00 -21.00 20.99
CA ASP A 287 11.99 -20.47 20.05
C ASP A 287 12.23 -18.98 20.38
N ALA A 288 13.42 -18.69 20.85
CA ALA A 288 13.88 -17.36 21.20
C ALA A 288 14.95 -16.82 20.23
N SER A 289 15.07 -17.43 19.05
CA SER A 289 16.09 -17.07 18.05
C SER A 289 15.98 -15.59 17.62
N THR A 290 14.76 -15.06 17.64
CA THR A 290 14.49 -13.65 17.35
C THR A 290 14.32 -12.78 18.62
N TYR A 291 14.53 -13.36 19.80
CA TYR A 291 14.38 -12.65 21.07
C TYR A 291 15.51 -11.64 21.26
N VAL A 292 15.13 -10.39 21.43
CA VAL A 292 16.06 -9.28 21.68
C VAL A 292 15.79 -8.74 23.08
N GLY A 293 16.72 -8.95 24.01
CA GLY A 293 16.58 -8.49 25.39
C GLY A 293 16.76 -6.97 25.53
N TRP A 294 16.43 -6.47 26.71
CA TRP A 294 16.67 -5.08 27.08
C TRP A 294 18.17 -4.75 27.00
N GLY A 295 18.51 -3.67 26.27
CA GLY A 295 19.89 -3.25 26.08
C GLY A 295 20.59 -3.85 24.86
N SER A 296 19.96 -4.75 24.12
CA SER A 296 20.47 -5.19 22.82
C SER A 296 20.34 -4.06 21.81
N ALA A 297 21.39 -3.86 21.01
CA ALA A 297 21.34 -2.92 19.91
C ALA A 297 20.31 -3.38 18.87
N SER A 298 19.61 -2.44 18.25
CA SER A 298 18.73 -2.76 17.10
C SER A 298 19.54 -3.49 16.02
N SER A 299 18.94 -4.50 15.41
CA SER A 299 19.55 -5.24 14.30
C SER A 299 19.65 -4.41 13.02
N SER A 300 18.93 -3.30 12.94
CA SER A 300 18.98 -2.36 11.82
C SER A 300 19.14 -0.92 12.32
N SER A 301 19.78 -0.07 11.52
CA SER A 301 19.84 1.38 11.75
C SER A 301 18.47 2.05 11.60
N ASN A 302 17.53 1.39 10.94
CA ASN A 302 16.18 1.87 10.73
C ASN A 302 15.19 1.12 11.63
N ILE A 303 14.65 1.82 12.62
CA ILE A 303 13.64 1.27 13.54
C ILE A 303 12.33 0.99 12.82
N VAL A 304 12.01 1.77 11.80
CA VAL A 304 10.80 1.65 10.99
C VAL A 304 11.22 1.52 9.53
N ILE A 305 10.75 0.46 8.87
CA ILE A 305 10.91 0.26 7.43
C ILE A 305 9.56 0.60 6.80
N GLU A 306 9.54 1.67 6.03
CA GLU A 306 8.35 2.16 5.36
C GLU A 306 7.94 1.20 4.21
N PRO A 307 6.64 1.07 3.88
CA PRO A 307 6.19 0.27 2.75
C PRO A 307 6.85 0.73 1.45
N GLY A 308 7.06 -0.21 0.53
CA GLY A 308 7.56 0.13 -0.80
C GLY A 308 6.61 1.08 -1.51
N GLN A 309 7.13 2.22 -1.97
CA GLN A 309 6.38 3.24 -2.69
C GLN A 309 7.11 3.64 -3.97
N TRP A 310 6.34 4.10 -4.93
CA TRP A 310 6.83 4.70 -6.16
C TRP A 310 6.41 6.18 -6.26
N ARG A 311 7.16 6.93 -7.05
CA ARG A 311 6.68 8.13 -7.69
C ARG A 311 6.90 8.00 -9.19
N LEU A 312 5.83 8.06 -9.95
CA LEU A 312 5.81 7.91 -11.39
C LEU A 312 5.40 9.24 -12.05
N ILE A 313 6.22 9.74 -12.94
CA ILE A 313 5.94 10.95 -13.73
C ILE A 313 6.48 10.77 -15.14
N ASN A 314 6.01 11.55 -16.10
CA ASN A 314 6.63 11.56 -17.42
C ASN A 314 7.52 12.79 -17.62
N TYR A 315 8.66 12.61 -18.26
CA TYR A 315 9.56 13.67 -18.74
C TYR A 315 9.59 13.62 -20.26
N GLY A 316 8.73 14.41 -20.90
CA GLY A 316 8.44 14.27 -22.31
C GLY A 316 7.72 12.95 -22.58
N GLU A 317 8.26 12.09 -23.43
CA GLU A 317 7.69 10.78 -23.73
C GLU A 317 8.14 9.69 -22.75
N ASN A 318 9.26 9.91 -22.05
CA ASN A 318 9.87 8.93 -21.17
C ASN A 318 9.22 8.92 -19.80
N LEU A 319 9.03 7.73 -19.23
CA LEU A 319 8.65 7.55 -17.84
C LEU A 319 9.89 7.74 -16.95
N MET A 320 9.73 8.55 -15.90
CA MET A 320 10.64 8.66 -14.78
C MET A 320 10.00 7.97 -13.57
N ALA A 321 10.71 7.05 -12.96
CA ALA A 321 10.24 6.27 -11.83
C ALA A 321 11.22 6.36 -10.67
N LEU A 322 10.78 6.89 -9.53
CA LEU A 322 11.55 6.95 -8.29
C LEU A 322 11.04 5.87 -7.34
N ILE A 323 11.91 5.04 -6.81
CA ILE A 323 11.62 4.22 -5.65
C ILE A 323 11.87 5.06 -4.40
N HIS A 324 10.90 5.10 -3.49
CA HIS A 324 10.97 5.85 -2.24
C HIS A 324 12.25 5.52 -1.44
N ASN A 325 12.95 6.56 -1.01
CA ASN A 325 14.28 6.49 -0.35
C ASN A 325 15.38 5.81 -1.18
N LYS A 326 15.20 5.73 -2.50
CA LYS A 326 16.17 5.16 -3.43
C LYS A 326 16.36 6.05 -4.65
N THR A 327 16.85 5.47 -5.72
CA THR A 327 17.29 6.14 -6.94
C THR A 327 16.19 6.27 -7.99
N ILE A 328 16.48 6.97 -9.07
CA ILE A 328 15.58 7.28 -10.17
C ILE A 328 15.89 6.38 -11.36
N PHE A 329 14.85 5.83 -11.95
CA PHE A 329 14.89 5.02 -13.18
C PHE A 329 14.18 5.77 -14.31
N GLN A 330 14.57 5.46 -15.53
CA GLN A 330 13.97 5.95 -16.76
C GLN A 330 13.54 4.76 -17.62
N TRP A 331 12.35 4.86 -18.19
CA TRP A 331 11.90 3.96 -19.24
C TRP A 331 11.51 4.75 -20.48
N GLU A 332 11.98 4.30 -21.64
CA GLU A 332 11.71 4.90 -22.94
C GLU A 332 10.81 3.97 -23.76
N PRO A 333 9.64 4.45 -24.22
CA PRO A 333 8.77 3.66 -25.09
C PRO A 333 9.51 3.23 -26.37
N SER A 334 9.56 1.93 -26.62
CA SER A 334 10.24 1.35 -27.80
C SER A 334 9.32 0.36 -28.50
N LEU A 335 8.40 0.86 -29.31
CA LEU A 335 7.51 0.01 -30.11
C LEU A 335 8.30 -0.74 -31.22
N PRO A 336 7.99 -2.01 -31.47
CA PRO A 336 6.93 -2.83 -30.86
C PRO A 336 7.34 -3.52 -29.54
N ASN A 337 8.57 -3.36 -29.04
CA ASN A 337 9.04 -4.06 -27.85
C ASN A 337 8.92 -3.17 -26.60
N LEU A 338 7.81 -3.30 -25.88
CA LEU A 338 7.55 -2.58 -24.64
C LEU A 338 8.06 -3.30 -23.38
N SER A 339 8.57 -4.53 -23.50
CA SER A 339 9.17 -5.28 -22.39
C SER A 339 10.61 -4.89 -22.09
N VAL A 340 11.15 -3.87 -22.76
CA VAL A 340 12.46 -3.30 -22.40
C VAL A 340 12.37 -2.74 -20.99
N ARG A 341 13.26 -3.18 -20.12
CA ARG A 341 13.22 -2.80 -18.71
C ARG A 341 13.64 -1.36 -18.48
N ALA A 342 13.06 -0.74 -17.45
CA ALA A 342 13.51 0.55 -16.98
C ALA A 342 14.98 0.46 -16.53
N VAL A 343 15.73 1.50 -16.83
CA VAL A 343 17.16 1.59 -16.52
C VAL A 343 17.44 2.70 -15.53
N LEU A 344 18.48 2.53 -14.73
CA LEU A 344 18.96 3.56 -13.82
C LEU A 344 19.30 4.83 -14.62
N VAL A 345 18.83 5.98 -14.18
CA VAL A 345 19.26 7.26 -14.73
C VAL A 345 20.74 7.43 -14.43
N SER A 346 21.57 7.23 -15.46
CA SER A 346 23.02 7.26 -15.31
C SER A 346 23.55 8.68 -15.25
N GLY A 347 24.43 8.95 -14.31
CA GLY A 347 25.11 10.22 -14.17
C GLY A 347 25.80 10.33 -12.82
N SER A 348 26.97 10.92 -12.77
CA SER A 348 27.72 11.12 -11.52
C SER A 348 27.11 12.15 -10.58
N GLU A 349 25.99 12.75 -10.96
CA GLU A 349 25.33 13.81 -10.22
C GLU A 349 23.86 13.49 -9.88
N VAL A 350 23.31 12.36 -10.37
CA VAL A 350 21.91 12.00 -10.12
C VAL A 350 21.74 11.54 -8.65
N PRO A 351 20.72 12.04 -7.91
CA PRO A 351 20.47 11.59 -6.54
C PRO A 351 20.25 10.08 -6.46
N THR A 352 20.86 9.44 -5.47
CA THR A 352 20.73 8.00 -5.20
C THR A 352 19.74 7.68 -4.10
N ALA A 353 19.27 8.69 -3.36
CA ALA A 353 18.23 8.55 -2.36
C ALA A 353 17.33 9.80 -2.33
N SER A 354 16.04 9.59 -2.50
CA SER A 354 15.03 10.66 -2.43
C SER A 354 13.68 10.09 -2.00
N ARG A 355 12.91 10.85 -1.23
CA ARG A 355 11.58 10.41 -0.76
C ARG A 355 10.52 10.57 -1.85
N ASP A 356 10.55 11.68 -2.57
CA ASP A 356 9.57 11.98 -3.61
C ASP A 356 10.20 12.80 -4.74
N MET A 357 9.53 12.83 -5.88
CA MET A 357 10.00 13.49 -7.10
C MET A 357 8.83 14.19 -7.81
N VAL A 358 9.07 15.38 -8.33
CA VAL A 358 8.08 16.10 -9.10
C VAL A 358 8.75 16.88 -10.23
N LEU A 359 8.05 17.05 -11.36
CA LEU A 359 8.52 17.85 -12.49
C LEU A 359 7.90 19.24 -12.44
N SER A 360 8.70 20.27 -12.29
CA SER A 360 8.22 21.65 -12.44
C SER A 360 7.87 21.91 -13.91
N THR A 361 6.57 22.17 -14.11
CA THR A 361 6.04 22.60 -15.39
C THR A 361 5.96 24.06 -15.42
N PRO A 362 6.43 25.03 -15.86
CA PRO A 362 6.81 25.40 -17.19
C PRO A 362 8.34 25.38 -17.43
N ASP A 363 9.09 25.23 -16.38
CA ASP A 363 10.55 25.40 -16.42
C ASP A 363 11.30 24.07 -16.61
N ARG A 364 10.59 22.93 -16.49
CA ARG A 364 11.10 21.57 -16.71
C ARG A 364 12.35 21.25 -15.90
N HIS A 365 12.31 21.57 -14.61
CA HIS A 365 13.26 21.09 -13.63
C HIS A 365 12.69 19.82 -12.95
N LEU A 366 13.51 18.79 -12.85
CA LEU A 366 13.21 17.66 -12.02
C LEU A 366 13.57 18.00 -10.58
N ILE A 367 12.63 17.84 -9.65
CA ILE A 367 12.79 18.24 -8.26
C ILE A 367 12.66 16.99 -7.39
N CYS A 368 13.64 16.74 -6.54
CA CYS A 368 13.63 15.69 -5.52
C CYS A 368 13.48 16.32 -4.13
N VAL A 369 12.63 15.71 -3.30
CA VAL A 369 12.41 16.14 -1.92
C VAL A 369 12.82 15.02 -0.95
N GLY A 370 13.29 15.38 0.24
CA GLY A 370 13.85 14.44 1.20
C GLY A 370 15.05 13.69 0.63
N THR A 371 16.00 14.42 0.04
CA THR A 371 17.10 13.87 -0.74
C THR A 371 18.47 14.05 -0.08
N GLU A 372 19.50 13.49 -0.67
CA GLU A 372 20.87 13.57 -0.19
C GLU A 372 21.44 14.99 -0.25
N THR A 373 22.18 15.38 0.77
CA THR A 373 22.89 16.67 0.81
C THR A 373 24.17 16.64 -0.02
N THR A 374 24.81 15.49 -0.11
CA THR A 374 25.96 15.23 -0.99
C THR A 374 25.52 14.26 -2.07
N LEU A 375 25.60 14.66 -3.33
CA LEU A 375 25.22 13.84 -4.48
C LEU A 375 25.99 12.51 -4.49
N GLN A 376 25.34 11.44 -4.91
CA GLN A 376 25.88 10.07 -4.96
C GLN A 376 26.27 9.50 -3.58
N SER A 377 25.63 9.99 -2.51
CA SER A 377 25.90 9.51 -1.16
C SER A 377 24.58 9.35 -0.38
N SER A 378 23.91 8.22 -0.56
CA SER A 378 22.63 7.91 0.09
C SER A 378 22.68 8.01 1.61
N THR A 379 23.85 7.81 2.22
CA THR A 379 24.06 7.97 3.68
C THR A 379 23.96 9.41 4.16
N THR A 380 23.96 10.40 3.24
CA THR A 380 23.79 11.83 3.55
C THR A 380 22.37 12.32 3.28
N GLN A 381 21.40 11.43 3.13
CA GLN A 381 20.00 11.79 2.95
C GLN A 381 19.52 12.62 4.16
N ASP A 382 18.95 13.78 3.88
CA ASP A 382 18.27 14.65 4.84
C ASP A 382 16.81 14.78 4.43
N ASP A 383 15.93 14.29 5.26
CA ASP A 383 14.49 14.23 5.00
C ASP A 383 13.85 15.60 4.78
N MET A 384 14.54 16.71 5.14
CA MET A 384 14.08 18.09 4.93
C MET A 384 14.79 18.81 3.78
N PHE A 385 15.58 18.09 2.97
CA PHE A 385 16.36 18.67 1.90
C PHE A 385 15.66 18.58 0.54
N VAL A 386 15.63 19.66 -0.22
CA VAL A 386 15.09 19.75 -1.57
C VAL A 386 16.23 20.03 -2.54
N ARG A 387 16.25 19.30 -3.66
CA ARG A 387 17.23 19.50 -4.73
C ARG A 387 16.51 19.48 -6.08
N TRP A 388 16.96 20.30 -7.00
CA TRP A 388 16.43 20.36 -8.37
C TRP A 388 17.55 20.29 -9.40
N SER A 389 17.24 19.67 -10.53
CA SER A 389 18.15 19.52 -11.68
C SER A 389 18.36 20.86 -12.40
N ASN A 390 19.30 20.89 -13.29
CA ASN A 390 19.36 21.95 -14.31
C ASN A 390 18.11 21.88 -15.21
N GLN A 391 17.70 23.02 -15.72
CA GLN A 391 16.56 23.13 -16.63
C GLN A 391 16.73 22.17 -17.82
N GLU A 392 15.65 21.46 -18.16
CA GLU A 392 15.60 20.46 -19.25
C GLU A 392 16.67 19.35 -19.15
N SER A 393 17.10 19.01 -17.95
CA SER A 393 18.07 17.93 -17.72
C SER A 393 17.61 17.02 -16.61
N THR A 394 17.78 15.71 -16.79
CA THR A 394 17.58 14.69 -15.78
C THR A 394 18.86 14.25 -15.08
N THR A 395 20.03 14.69 -15.60
CA THR A 395 21.34 14.19 -15.18
C THR A 395 22.28 15.22 -14.57
N VAL A 396 22.00 16.52 -14.73
CA VAL A 396 22.83 17.61 -14.20
C VAL A 396 22.19 18.18 -12.93
N TRP A 397 22.82 17.96 -11.80
CA TRP A 397 22.29 18.32 -10.47
C TRP A 397 23.24 19.15 -9.61
N THR A 398 24.50 19.28 -10.02
CA THR A 398 25.49 20.09 -9.32
C THR A 398 25.29 21.57 -9.67
N PRO A 399 25.04 22.45 -8.68
CA PRO A 399 24.93 23.89 -8.93
C PRO A 399 26.24 24.48 -9.43
N THR A 400 26.16 25.27 -10.50
CA THR A 400 27.29 26.04 -11.05
C THR A 400 26.86 27.47 -11.32
N ALA A 401 27.83 28.37 -11.60
CA ALA A 401 27.53 29.77 -11.93
C ALA A 401 26.74 29.93 -13.25
N THR A 402 26.68 28.87 -14.06
CA THR A 402 26.14 28.95 -15.44
C THR A 402 24.90 28.06 -15.64
N ASN A 403 24.52 27.25 -14.67
CA ASN A 403 23.32 26.41 -14.73
C ASN A 403 22.26 26.88 -13.72
N THR A 404 21.10 26.21 -13.74
CA THR A 404 19.96 26.52 -12.86
C THR A 404 19.74 25.45 -11.77
N ALA A 405 20.60 24.43 -11.70
CA ALA A 405 20.54 23.43 -10.64
C ALA A 405 20.75 24.06 -9.26
N GLY A 406 20.14 23.49 -8.25
CA GLY A 406 20.26 24.04 -6.91
C GLY A 406 19.67 23.14 -5.83
N SER A 407 19.75 23.61 -4.61
CA SER A 407 19.21 22.90 -3.45
C SER A 407 18.87 23.86 -2.32
N GLN A 408 17.94 23.44 -1.46
CA GLN A 408 17.51 24.19 -0.29
C GLN A 408 17.05 23.25 0.81
N ARG A 409 17.49 23.47 2.04
CA ARG A 409 16.93 22.79 3.21
C ARG A 409 15.72 23.56 3.74
N LEU A 410 14.60 22.88 3.96
CA LEU A 410 13.42 23.42 4.64
C LEU A 410 13.55 23.19 6.16
N THR A 411 12.80 23.94 6.96
CA THR A 411 13.10 24.04 8.40
C THR A 411 11.98 23.63 9.34
N ASP A 412 10.71 23.57 8.88
CA ASP A 412 9.58 23.20 9.72
C ASP A 412 9.07 21.82 9.37
N GLY A 413 9.24 20.89 10.30
CA GLY A 413 8.96 19.47 10.17
C GLY A 413 10.17 18.60 10.43
N SER A 414 9.94 17.29 10.47
CA SER A 414 10.98 16.27 10.60
C SER A 414 11.30 15.58 9.28
N LYS A 415 10.31 15.49 8.37
CA LYS A 415 10.46 14.88 7.05
C LYS A 415 9.50 15.48 6.03
N LEU A 416 9.96 15.60 4.79
CA LEU A 416 9.12 15.92 3.64
C LEU A 416 8.41 14.64 3.19
N LEU A 417 7.08 14.71 3.08
CA LEU A 417 6.27 13.54 2.76
C LEU A 417 5.97 13.44 1.28
N GLY A 418 5.75 14.57 0.60
CA GLY A 418 5.47 14.54 -0.82
C GLY A 418 5.37 15.95 -1.42
N ALA A 419 5.29 15.97 -2.75
CA ALA A 419 5.14 17.19 -3.53
C ALA A 419 4.17 16.97 -4.70
N ILE A 420 3.44 18.02 -5.08
CA ILE A 420 2.63 18.04 -6.29
C ILE A 420 2.85 19.32 -7.08
N VAL A 421 2.56 19.26 -8.37
CA VAL A 421 2.56 20.46 -9.22
C VAL A 421 1.23 21.19 -9.02
N GLY A 422 1.31 22.41 -8.56
CA GLY A 422 0.17 23.32 -8.54
C GLY A 422 0.15 24.24 -9.77
N ARG A 423 -0.89 25.04 -9.90
CA ARG A 423 -1.08 25.92 -11.06
C ARG A 423 0.05 26.94 -11.24
N THR A 424 0.64 27.45 -10.16
CA THR A 424 1.62 28.55 -10.20
C THR A 424 2.91 28.26 -9.46
N ALA A 425 2.98 27.13 -8.77
CA ALA A 425 4.12 26.73 -7.95
C ALA A 425 4.09 25.22 -7.73
N VAL A 426 5.19 24.64 -7.32
CA VAL A 426 5.24 23.31 -6.74
C VAL A 426 4.87 23.44 -5.25
N TYR A 427 3.99 22.58 -4.80
CA TYR A 427 3.57 22.48 -3.41
C TYR A 427 4.29 21.32 -2.75
N ILE A 428 4.90 21.57 -1.60
CA ILE A 428 5.70 20.57 -0.86
C ILE A 428 5.16 20.52 0.57
N TRP A 429 4.95 19.32 1.07
CA TRP A 429 4.49 19.11 2.44
C TRP A 429 5.55 18.37 3.28
N SER A 430 5.72 18.89 4.48
CA SER A 430 6.32 18.11 5.56
C SER A 430 5.23 17.41 6.39
N ASP A 431 5.64 16.69 7.41
CA ASP A 431 4.76 16.12 8.44
C ASP A 431 3.99 17.19 9.25
N THR A 432 4.41 18.46 9.21
CA THR A 432 3.79 19.54 9.99
C THR A 432 3.37 20.76 9.17
N ALA A 433 4.01 21.02 8.03
CA ALA A 433 3.88 22.28 7.31
C ALA A 433 3.70 22.11 5.81
N MET A 434 3.19 23.16 5.16
CA MET A 434 3.10 23.26 3.71
C MET A 434 3.99 24.40 3.21
N TYR A 435 4.73 24.13 2.14
CA TYR A 435 5.57 25.08 1.44
C TYR A 435 5.14 25.25 -0.02
N THR A 436 5.36 26.43 -0.57
CA THR A 436 5.31 26.68 -2.01
C THR A 436 6.72 26.93 -2.53
N MET A 437 7.07 26.27 -3.62
CA MET A 437 8.31 26.46 -4.36
C MET A 437 7.98 27.05 -5.71
N LYS A 438 8.39 28.29 -5.94
CA LYS A 438 8.04 29.06 -7.13
C LYS A 438 9.28 29.42 -7.93
N PHE A 439 9.22 29.23 -9.25
CA PHE A 439 10.28 29.68 -10.15
C PHE A 439 10.34 31.21 -10.15
N ILE A 440 11.50 31.79 -9.82
CA ILE A 440 11.74 33.20 -9.74
C ILE A 440 12.86 33.66 -10.68
N GLY A 441 13.54 32.72 -11.34
CA GLY A 441 14.64 32.96 -12.24
C GLY A 441 15.97 33.25 -11.53
N GLN A 442 17.00 33.49 -12.34
CA GLN A 442 18.34 33.73 -11.82
C GLN A 442 18.42 35.00 -10.97
N PRO A 443 19.28 35.05 -9.91
CA PRO A 443 20.30 34.04 -9.59
C PRO A 443 19.82 32.88 -8.70
N PHE A 444 18.61 32.91 -8.18
CA PHE A 444 18.16 31.94 -7.17
C PHE A 444 17.36 30.75 -7.74
N THR A 445 16.95 30.83 -9.00
CA THR A 445 16.12 29.82 -9.68
C THR A 445 14.75 29.66 -9.03
N PHE A 446 14.67 29.18 -7.79
CA PHE A 446 13.44 28.99 -7.03
C PHE A 446 13.42 29.78 -5.73
N GLY A 447 12.24 30.29 -5.38
CA GLY A 447 11.92 30.88 -4.10
C GLY A 447 10.98 29.95 -3.30
N PHE A 448 11.25 29.83 -2.02
CA PHE A 448 10.46 29.00 -1.09
C PHE A 448 9.70 29.89 -0.11
N GLN A 449 8.44 29.54 0.12
CA GLN A 449 7.60 30.21 1.11
C GLN A 449 6.80 29.17 1.89
N GLN A 450 6.88 29.20 3.20
CA GLN A 450 5.98 28.45 4.08
C GLN A 450 4.62 29.15 4.09
N VAL A 451 3.56 28.41 3.77
CA VAL A 451 2.19 28.93 3.65
C VAL A 451 1.22 28.37 4.69
N GLY A 452 1.63 27.34 5.41
CA GLY A 452 0.83 26.76 6.49
C GLY A 452 1.68 26.04 7.53
N THR A 453 1.18 25.99 8.76
CA THR A 453 1.71 25.25 9.90
C THR A 453 0.61 24.36 10.48
N ASN A 454 0.98 23.26 11.13
CA ASN A 454 0.03 22.26 11.65
C ASN A 454 -0.97 21.77 10.59
N CYS A 455 -0.50 21.63 9.37
CA CYS A 455 -1.28 21.20 8.20
C CYS A 455 -0.49 20.21 7.33
N GLY A 456 0.32 19.39 7.99
CA GLY A 456 1.10 18.36 7.34
C GLY A 456 0.25 17.37 6.56
N MET A 457 0.88 16.54 5.76
CA MET A 457 0.25 15.52 4.92
C MET A 457 0.34 14.14 5.60
N SER A 458 -0.62 13.25 5.37
CA SER A 458 -0.62 11.92 5.96
C SER A 458 0.30 10.94 5.22
N SER A 459 0.41 11.06 3.89
CA SER A 459 1.21 10.15 3.05
C SER A 459 1.69 10.86 1.78
N GLN A 460 2.63 10.25 1.07
CA GLN A 460 3.20 10.75 -0.18
C GLN A 460 2.14 11.06 -1.25
N HIS A 461 1.06 10.29 -1.30
CA HIS A 461 0.03 10.38 -2.33
C HIS A 461 -1.32 10.91 -1.81
N SER A 462 -1.38 11.57 -0.65
CA SER A 462 -2.65 12.04 -0.07
C SER A 462 -3.05 13.45 -0.49
N ALA A 463 -2.34 14.08 -1.43
CA ALA A 463 -2.65 15.42 -1.94
C ALA A 463 -2.95 15.42 -3.45
N ALA A 464 -3.96 16.18 -3.86
CA ALA A 464 -4.28 16.43 -5.27
C ALA A 464 -4.58 17.91 -5.53
N GLU A 465 -4.32 18.35 -6.75
CA GLU A 465 -4.70 19.68 -7.22
C GLU A 465 -5.90 19.56 -8.17
N VAL A 466 -6.92 20.34 -7.95
CA VAL A 466 -8.12 20.42 -8.79
C VAL A 466 -8.50 21.89 -8.98
N ASN A 467 -8.57 22.33 -10.22
CA ASN A 467 -8.99 23.70 -10.59
C ASN A 467 -8.19 24.83 -9.91
N GLY A 468 -6.91 24.61 -9.62
CA GLY A 468 -6.05 25.59 -8.97
C GLY A 468 -6.07 25.54 -7.44
N ILE A 469 -6.81 24.60 -6.86
CA ILE A 469 -6.90 24.39 -5.41
C ILE A 469 -6.24 23.05 -5.08
N ALA A 470 -5.30 23.05 -4.14
CA ALA A 470 -4.76 21.81 -3.58
C ALA A 470 -5.64 21.34 -2.41
N TYR A 471 -5.92 20.05 -2.40
CA TYR A 471 -6.65 19.35 -1.34
C TYR A 471 -5.81 18.21 -0.81
N TRP A 472 -5.77 18.01 0.51
CA TRP A 472 -5.04 16.90 1.10
C TRP A 472 -5.63 16.43 2.42
N MET A 473 -5.34 15.19 2.73
CA MET A 473 -5.62 14.59 4.02
C MET A 473 -4.39 14.74 4.92
N GLY A 474 -4.56 15.45 6.01
CA GLY A 474 -3.57 15.54 7.08
C GLY A 474 -3.77 14.48 8.16
N PRO A 475 -2.94 14.46 9.20
CA PRO A 475 -3.05 13.48 10.28
C PRO A 475 -4.36 13.51 11.06
N THR A 476 -5.02 14.67 11.12
CA THR A 476 -6.20 14.91 11.96
C THR A 476 -7.34 15.65 11.24
N GLY A 477 -7.25 15.88 9.96
CA GLY A 477 -8.28 16.61 9.22
C GLY A 477 -7.98 16.77 7.75
N PHE A 478 -8.93 17.31 7.01
CA PHE A 478 -8.81 17.60 5.59
C PHE A 478 -8.56 19.09 5.36
N TYR A 479 -7.64 19.39 4.49
CA TYR A 479 -7.20 20.75 4.24
C TYR A 479 -7.31 21.11 2.76
N LYS A 480 -7.40 22.41 2.49
CA LYS A 480 -7.29 22.97 1.14
C LYS A 480 -6.43 24.23 1.12
N PHE A 481 -5.82 24.50 -0.04
CA PHE A 481 -5.05 25.68 -0.32
C PHE A 481 -5.42 26.25 -1.69
N ASP A 482 -5.90 27.49 -1.70
CA ASP A 482 -6.41 28.18 -2.88
C ASP A 482 -5.39 29.17 -3.50
N GLY A 483 -4.14 29.15 -3.04
CA GLY A 483 -3.08 30.09 -3.41
C GLY A 483 -2.95 31.27 -2.44
N GLY A 484 -3.87 31.45 -1.51
CA GLY A 484 -3.84 32.50 -0.48
C GLY A 484 -3.44 31.97 0.88
N ARG A 485 -4.24 31.08 1.43
CA ARG A 485 -4.03 30.48 2.77
C ARG A 485 -4.47 29.04 2.82
N VAL A 486 -3.85 28.29 3.72
CA VAL A 486 -4.32 26.96 4.11
C VAL A 486 -5.59 27.07 4.95
N GLN A 487 -6.59 26.25 4.65
CA GLN A 487 -7.86 26.20 5.36
C GLN A 487 -8.19 24.74 5.72
N LEU A 488 -8.60 24.54 6.97
CA LEU A 488 -9.24 23.28 7.39
C LEU A 488 -10.62 23.21 6.74
N MET A 489 -10.96 22.06 6.19
CA MET A 489 -12.26 21.82 5.55
C MET A 489 -13.26 21.33 6.59
N PRO A 490 -14.48 21.91 6.67
CA PRO A 490 -15.52 21.34 7.52
C PRO A 490 -15.90 19.95 7.02
N CYS A 491 -15.90 18.96 7.91
CA CYS A 491 -16.17 17.57 7.56
C CYS A 491 -17.10 16.94 8.61
N LEU A 492 -18.26 16.46 8.17
CA LEU A 492 -19.26 15.82 9.04
C LEU A 492 -19.05 14.30 9.19
N VAL A 493 -17.96 13.78 8.66
CA VAL A 493 -17.54 12.38 8.79
C VAL A 493 -16.11 12.28 9.36
N GLU A 494 -15.58 13.37 9.92
CA GLU A 494 -14.19 13.49 10.35
C GLU A 494 -13.84 12.46 11.43
N ASP A 495 -14.59 12.44 12.54
CA ASP A 495 -14.34 11.51 13.64
C ASP A 495 -14.45 10.06 13.18
N TYR A 496 -15.46 9.73 12.36
CA TYR A 496 -15.61 8.39 11.79
C TYR A 496 -14.38 7.92 10.99
N VAL A 497 -13.74 8.83 10.25
CA VAL A 497 -12.57 8.50 9.45
C VAL A 497 -11.31 8.40 10.32
N PHE A 498 -11.04 9.42 11.14
CA PHE A 498 -9.77 9.50 11.88
C PHE A 498 -9.71 8.61 13.12
N GLU A 499 -10.86 8.17 13.67
CA GLU A 499 -10.89 7.13 14.71
C GLU A 499 -10.73 5.70 14.15
N ASP A 500 -11.13 5.48 12.87
CA ASP A 500 -11.06 4.17 12.21
C ASP A 500 -9.74 3.94 11.45
N ILE A 501 -8.92 4.97 11.23
CA ILE A 501 -7.73 4.85 10.38
C ILE A 501 -6.61 4.01 11.04
N ASN A 502 -6.00 3.10 10.27
CA ASN A 502 -4.81 2.39 10.72
C ASN A 502 -3.58 3.29 10.58
N THR A 503 -3.15 3.87 11.70
CA THR A 503 -1.98 4.79 11.72
C THR A 503 -0.66 4.13 11.34
N ASN A 504 -0.54 2.81 11.48
CA ASN A 504 0.65 2.06 11.07
C ASN A 504 0.71 1.83 9.56
N ALA A 505 -0.40 2.00 8.86
CA ALA A 505 -0.51 1.83 7.42
C ALA A 505 -0.80 3.15 6.67
N ASN A 506 -0.64 4.29 7.32
CA ASN A 506 -0.92 5.63 6.77
C ASN A 506 -0.26 5.89 5.42
N GLN A 507 0.91 5.33 5.17
CA GLN A 507 1.64 5.54 3.93
C GLN A 507 0.96 4.93 2.70
N GLN A 508 -0.07 4.10 2.90
CA GLN A 508 -0.88 3.56 1.82
C GLN A 508 -2.05 4.47 1.43
N ILE A 509 -2.29 5.54 2.19
CA ILE A 509 -3.34 6.51 1.88
C ILE A 509 -2.99 7.20 0.57
N HIS A 510 -3.94 7.25 -0.33
CA HIS A 510 -3.80 8.00 -1.57
C HIS A 510 -5.09 8.70 -1.94
N VAL A 511 -4.96 9.75 -2.73
CA VAL A 511 -6.08 10.54 -3.23
C VAL A 511 -6.40 10.19 -4.67
N ALA A 512 -7.67 10.16 -4.98
CA ALA A 512 -8.22 10.00 -6.30
C ALA A 512 -9.09 11.21 -6.69
N VAL A 513 -8.98 11.66 -7.91
CA VAL A 513 -9.85 12.69 -8.47
C VAL A 513 -10.74 12.04 -9.53
N ASN A 514 -12.05 12.22 -9.42
CA ASN A 514 -13.02 11.85 -10.41
C ASN A 514 -13.75 13.11 -10.89
N ALA A 515 -13.19 13.78 -11.89
CA ALA A 515 -13.72 15.04 -12.39
C ALA A 515 -15.06 14.88 -13.12
N LEU A 516 -15.41 13.66 -13.57
CA LEU A 516 -16.72 13.36 -14.16
C LEU A 516 -17.88 13.68 -13.21
N PHE A 517 -17.64 13.55 -11.91
CA PHE A 517 -18.65 13.73 -10.86
C PHE A 517 -18.27 14.82 -9.83
N GLY A 518 -17.12 15.47 -10.01
CA GLY A 518 -16.64 16.50 -9.08
C GLY A 518 -16.21 15.96 -7.72
N GLU A 519 -15.62 14.79 -7.71
CA GLU A 519 -15.26 14.05 -6.50
C GLU A 519 -13.74 14.06 -6.25
N ILE A 520 -13.37 14.22 -4.98
CA ILE A 520 -12.04 13.93 -4.47
C ILE A 520 -12.22 12.85 -3.42
N THR A 521 -11.59 11.70 -3.62
CA THR A 521 -11.71 10.53 -2.75
C THR A 521 -10.36 10.19 -2.16
N TRP A 522 -10.28 10.07 -0.84
CA TRP A 522 -9.13 9.49 -0.16
C TRP A 522 -9.45 8.05 0.19
N PHE A 523 -8.58 7.16 -0.28
CA PHE A 523 -8.59 5.74 0.04
C PHE A 523 -7.64 5.50 1.20
N TYR A 524 -8.09 4.76 2.22
CA TYR A 524 -7.32 4.54 3.43
C TYR A 524 -7.55 3.14 4.01
N PRO A 525 -6.59 2.58 4.75
CA PRO A 525 -6.77 1.36 5.51
C PRO A 525 -7.50 1.66 6.83
N SER A 526 -8.55 0.88 7.14
CA SER A 526 -9.22 0.93 8.44
C SER A 526 -8.36 0.30 9.54
N ASN A 527 -8.69 0.58 10.78
CA ASN A 527 -8.00 0.00 11.95
C ASN A 527 -8.03 -1.54 11.99
N ALA A 528 -8.95 -2.16 11.26
CA ALA A 528 -9.06 -3.62 11.14
C ALA A 528 -8.28 -4.19 9.94
N SER A 529 -7.59 -3.36 9.15
CA SER A 529 -6.92 -3.77 7.91
C SER A 529 -5.51 -3.20 7.81
N ASP A 530 -4.60 -4.00 7.29
CA ASP A 530 -3.26 -3.56 6.89
C ASP A 530 -3.21 -3.04 5.45
N TYR A 531 -4.34 -3.08 4.74
CA TYR A 531 -4.47 -2.68 3.34
C TYR A 531 -5.64 -1.72 3.18
N VAL A 532 -5.61 -0.94 2.10
CA VAL A 532 -6.70 -0.02 1.77
C VAL A 532 -8.02 -0.78 1.60
N ASP A 533 -9.02 -0.46 2.44
CA ASP A 533 -10.33 -1.11 2.47
C ASP A 533 -11.49 -0.11 2.67
N ARG A 534 -11.20 1.19 2.79
CA ARG A 534 -12.16 2.27 2.99
C ARG A 534 -11.88 3.43 2.06
N SER A 535 -12.91 4.22 1.86
CA SER A 535 -12.81 5.49 1.16
C SER A 535 -13.70 6.57 1.78
N VAL A 536 -13.24 7.81 1.69
CA VAL A 536 -13.99 9.01 2.06
C VAL A 536 -13.91 9.99 0.89
N THR A 537 -15.05 10.52 0.48
CA THR A 537 -15.17 11.37 -0.70
C THR A 537 -15.74 12.73 -0.34
N TYR A 538 -15.13 13.77 -0.91
CA TYR A 538 -15.61 15.14 -0.90
C TYR A 538 -16.07 15.55 -2.29
N ASN A 539 -17.31 16.01 -2.40
CA ASN A 539 -17.81 16.57 -3.66
C ASN A 539 -17.44 18.06 -3.73
N TYR A 540 -16.44 18.40 -4.56
CA TYR A 540 -15.93 19.79 -4.64
C TYR A 540 -16.78 20.71 -5.54
N LEU A 541 -17.67 20.15 -6.37
CA LEU A 541 -18.55 20.94 -7.24
C LEU A 541 -19.81 21.41 -6.54
N GLU A 542 -20.42 20.55 -5.72
CA GLU A 542 -21.70 20.81 -5.10
C GLU A 542 -21.61 21.25 -3.64
N SER A 543 -20.44 21.09 -3.02
CA SER A 543 -20.21 21.52 -1.63
C SER A 543 -20.22 23.03 -1.50
N THR A 544 -20.85 23.53 -0.45
CA THR A 544 -20.82 24.91 -0.03
C THR A 544 -20.24 25.03 1.39
N ALA A 545 -19.92 26.24 1.82
CA ALA A 545 -19.44 26.48 3.19
C ALA A 545 -20.46 26.06 4.25
N GLU A 546 -21.77 26.18 3.93
CA GLU A 546 -22.87 25.85 4.82
C GLU A 546 -23.29 24.36 4.74
N ASN A 547 -23.04 23.71 3.64
CA ASN A 547 -23.36 22.30 3.40
C ASN A 547 -22.22 21.60 2.67
N PRO A 548 -21.17 21.20 3.37
CA PRO A 548 -20.09 20.40 2.79
C PRO A 548 -20.61 18.97 2.54
N ILE A 549 -20.41 18.48 1.33
CA ILE A 549 -20.93 17.17 0.92
C ILE A 549 -19.80 16.14 1.01
N TRP A 550 -19.90 15.30 2.03
CA TRP A 550 -18.98 14.19 2.29
C TRP A 550 -19.75 12.87 2.31
N TYR A 551 -19.09 11.81 1.91
CA TYR A 551 -19.62 10.44 2.02
C TYR A 551 -18.51 9.42 2.10
N THR A 552 -18.84 8.25 2.63
CA THR A 552 -17.91 7.16 2.89
C THR A 552 -18.33 5.91 2.14
N SER A 553 -17.38 5.04 1.82
CA SER A 553 -17.67 3.76 1.18
C SER A 553 -16.63 2.70 1.56
N SER A 554 -16.99 1.44 1.41
CA SER A 554 -16.08 0.28 1.44
C SER A 554 -15.39 0.02 0.10
N LEU A 555 -15.49 0.95 -0.86
CA LEU A 555 -14.73 0.88 -2.11
C LEU A 555 -13.24 0.95 -1.80
N ALA A 556 -12.52 -0.12 -2.16
CA ALA A 556 -11.08 -0.24 -1.97
C ALA A 556 -10.35 -0.09 -3.30
N ARG A 557 -9.48 0.90 -3.41
CA ARG A 557 -8.57 1.06 -4.54
C ARG A 557 -7.20 1.44 -4.01
N SER A 558 -6.15 0.87 -4.59
CA SER A 558 -4.78 1.14 -4.14
C SER A 558 -4.04 2.15 -5.02
N THR A 559 -4.51 2.39 -6.24
CA THR A 559 -4.11 3.51 -7.10
C THR A 559 -5.30 3.98 -7.94
N TRP A 560 -5.19 5.20 -8.48
CA TRP A 560 -6.25 5.79 -9.31
C TRP A 560 -5.65 6.77 -10.33
N THR A 561 -6.15 6.75 -11.57
CA THR A 561 -5.84 7.78 -12.56
C THR A 561 -7.01 8.70 -12.78
N ILE A 562 -6.71 9.97 -12.99
CA ILE A 562 -7.71 10.91 -13.47
C ILE A 562 -8.08 10.59 -14.94
N GLU A 563 -9.32 10.85 -15.31
CA GLU A 563 -9.73 10.81 -16.71
C GLU A 563 -9.07 11.93 -17.52
N GLY A 564 -8.32 11.62 -18.49
CA GLY A 564 -7.60 12.60 -19.32
C GLY A 564 -7.01 11.88 -20.50
N VAL A 565 -6.12 10.96 -20.22
CA VAL A 565 -5.54 10.06 -21.23
C VAL A 565 -6.56 9.01 -21.67
N PHE A 566 -7.23 8.39 -20.69
CA PHE A 566 -8.34 7.48 -20.92
C PHE A 566 -9.67 8.17 -20.60
N ASN A 567 -10.74 7.79 -21.28
CA ASN A 567 -12.06 8.44 -21.13
C ASN A 567 -12.73 8.18 -19.77
N LYS A 568 -12.16 7.28 -18.97
CA LYS A 568 -12.64 6.89 -17.65
C LYS A 568 -11.45 6.66 -16.73
N PRO A 569 -11.62 6.80 -15.42
CA PRO A 569 -10.55 6.49 -14.49
C PRO A 569 -10.17 5.00 -14.51
N TYR A 570 -8.89 4.72 -14.37
CA TYR A 570 -8.37 3.37 -14.18
C TYR A 570 -7.78 3.28 -12.77
N ALA A 571 -7.94 2.13 -12.14
CA ALA A 571 -7.53 1.93 -10.75
C ALA A 571 -7.03 0.51 -10.51
N THR A 572 -6.11 0.35 -9.57
CA THR A 572 -5.74 -0.97 -9.05
C THR A 572 -6.50 -1.29 -7.77
N GLU A 573 -6.75 -2.55 -7.53
CA GLU A 573 -7.31 -3.08 -6.28
C GLU A 573 -6.48 -4.26 -5.81
N PHE A 574 -5.90 -4.14 -4.63
CA PHE A 574 -5.11 -5.22 -4.04
C PHE A 574 -5.99 -6.23 -3.31
N LYS A 575 -5.73 -7.51 -3.55
CA LYS A 575 -6.38 -8.63 -2.85
C LYS A 575 -5.30 -9.55 -2.27
N SER A 576 -5.19 -9.60 -0.97
CA SER A 576 -4.17 -10.39 -0.28
C SER A 576 -4.33 -11.91 -0.47
N ALA A 577 -5.55 -12.38 -0.75
CA ALA A 577 -5.87 -13.80 -0.93
C ALA A 577 -5.85 -14.27 -2.40
N VAL A 578 -5.52 -13.39 -3.35
CA VAL A 578 -5.50 -13.71 -4.79
C VAL A 578 -4.08 -13.95 -5.25
N ALA A 579 -3.87 -15.00 -6.04
CA ALA A 579 -2.57 -15.29 -6.64
C ALA A 579 -2.31 -14.35 -7.85
N PRO A 580 -1.08 -13.85 -8.01
CA PRO A 580 -0.69 -13.12 -9.20
C PRO A 580 -0.57 -14.07 -10.41
N THR A 581 -0.85 -13.54 -11.61
CA THR A 581 -0.78 -14.29 -12.86
C THR A 581 0.17 -13.65 -13.87
N TYR A 582 0.55 -12.39 -13.68
CA TYR A 582 1.46 -11.69 -14.58
C TYR A 582 2.54 -10.89 -13.81
N PRO A 583 3.81 -10.95 -14.25
CA PRO A 583 4.39 -11.99 -15.13
C PRO A 583 4.28 -13.37 -14.48
N THR A 584 4.59 -14.44 -15.26
CA THR A 584 4.57 -15.80 -14.70
C THR A 584 5.56 -15.90 -13.56
N VAL A 585 5.05 -16.21 -12.37
CA VAL A 585 5.83 -16.29 -11.14
C VAL A 585 5.53 -17.60 -10.42
N VAL A 586 6.56 -18.18 -9.82
CA VAL A 586 6.47 -19.41 -9.01
C VAL A 586 6.90 -19.07 -7.57
N GLY A 587 6.19 -19.63 -6.61
CA GLY A 587 6.44 -19.40 -5.18
C GLY A 587 5.53 -18.34 -4.54
N ILE A 588 5.01 -17.38 -5.29
CA ILE A 588 4.01 -16.43 -4.78
C ILE A 588 2.61 -17.01 -4.95
N SER A 589 1.97 -17.36 -3.85
CA SER A 589 0.63 -17.94 -3.86
C SER A 589 -0.48 -16.91 -3.68
N ASN A 590 -0.19 -15.77 -3.05
CA ASN A 590 -1.16 -14.75 -2.66
C ASN A 590 -0.55 -13.35 -2.75
N GLY A 591 -1.44 -12.35 -2.91
CA GLY A 591 -1.05 -10.94 -2.96
C GLY A 591 -0.93 -10.39 -4.37
N ALA A 592 -2.07 -10.11 -5.00
CA ALA A 592 -2.17 -9.61 -6.35
C ALA A 592 -3.06 -8.38 -6.48
N SER A 593 -2.81 -7.58 -7.50
CA SER A 593 -3.65 -6.43 -7.85
C SER A 593 -4.43 -6.68 -9.12
N TYR A 594 -5.75 -6.44 -9.07
CA TYR A 594 -6.60 -6.28 -10.23
C TYR A 594 -6.44 -4.90 -10.84
N TYR A 595 -6.71 -4.78 -12.15
CA TYR A 595 -6.72 -3.50 -12.86
C TYR A 595 -8.10 -3.23 -13.44
N TRP A 596 -8.74 -2.17 -12.98
CA TRP A 596 -10.13 -1.86 -13.22
C TRP A 596 -10.32 -0.58 -14.01
N GLN A 597 -11.25 -0.58 -14.99
CA GLN A 597 -11.86 0.63 -15.53
C GLN A 597 -13.07 1.00 -14.67
N GLN A 598 -13.04 2.17 -14.08
CA GLN A 598 -14.10 2.67 -13.21
C GLN A 598 -15.25 3.31 -14.01
N GLU A 599 -16.39 3.52 -13.35
CA GLU A 599 -17.58 4.18 -13.91
C GLU A 599 -18.13 3.50 -15.18
N LYS A 600 -18.05 2.18 -15.25
CA LYS A 600 -18.51 1.37 -16.36
C LYS A 600 -19.60 0.40 -15.94
N GLY A 601 -20.81 0.58 -16.49
CA GLY A 601 -21.96 -0.23 -16.09
C GLY A 601 -22.46 0.07 -14.68
N THR A 602 -23.07 -0.94 -14.04
CA THR A 602 -23.67 -0.85 -12.71
C THR A 602 -23.09 -1.88 -11.72
N ASP A 603 -22.29 -2.82 -12.21
CA ASP A 603 -21.82 -3.97 -11.48
C ASP A 603 -20.31 -4.12 -11.60
N GLU A 604 -19.71 -5.00 -10.79
CA GLU A 604 -18.35 -5.45 -10.94
C GLU A 604 -18.30 -6.54 -12.01
N VAL A 605 -17.53 -6.33 -13.07
CA VAL A 605 -17.41 -7.27 -14.20
C VAL A 605 -15.97 -7.70 -14.35
N PHE A 606 -15.71 -8.99 -14.18
CA PHE A 606 -14.39 -9.57 -14.39
C PHE A 606 -14.14 -9.85 -15.87
N ALA A 607 -12.87 -9.87 -16.28
CA ALA A 607 -12.48 -10.23 -17.64
C ALA A 607 -12.92 -11.66 -18.04
N SER A 608 -13.13 -12.55 -17.05
CA SER A 608 -13.73 -13.89 -17.25
C SER A 608 -15.21 -13.85 -17.66
N GLY A 609 -15.87 -12.68 -17.62
CA GLY A 609 -17.32 -12.53 -17.82
C GLY A 609 -18.14 -12.71 -16.54
N THR A 610 -17.51 -13.05 -15.41
CA THR A 610 -18.20 -13.11 -14.11
C THR A 610 -18.65 -11.71 -13.71
N THR A 611 -19.90 -11.59 -13.26
CA THR A 611 -20.49 -10.32 -12.83
C THR A 611 -20.96 -10.43 -11.38
N ASN A 612 -20.53 -9.50 -10.54
CA ASN A 612 -21.00 -9.36 -9.17
C ASN A 612 -21.81 -8.08 -9.02
N ALA A 613 -22.96 -8.18 -8.39
CA ALA A 613 -23.78 -7.01 -8.10
C ALA A 613 -23.14 -6.14 -7.01
N ILE A 614 -23.03 -4.85 -7.27
CA ILE A 614 -22.59 -3.87 -6.27
C ILE A 614 -23.81 -3.42 -5.46
N ALA A 615 -23.82 -3.72 -4.17
CA ALA A 615 -24.91 -3.40 -3.25
C ALA A 615 -24.77 -1.98 -2.68
N GLY A 616 -25.15 -0.96 -3.48
CA GLY A 616 -25.20 0.42 -3.01
C GLY A 616 -26.42 0.67 -2.11
N TYR A 617 -26.22 1.44 -1.03
CA TYR A 617 -27.32 1.88 -0.17
C TYR A 617 -27.06 3.27 0.41
N VAL A 618 -28.13 3.90 0.88
CA VAL A 618 -28.11 5.12 1.72
C VAL A 618 -29.09 4.95 2.87
N GLU A 619 -28.76 5.49 4.03
CA GLU A 619 -29.58 5.46 5.25
C GLU A 619 -29.77 6.89 5.77
N SER A 620 -31.01 7.26 6.03
CA SER A 620 -31.35 8.58 6.60
C SER A 620 -31.23 8.55 8.12
N GLY A 621 -30.99 9.71 8.73
CA GLY A 621 -31.22 9.93 10.14
C GLY A 621 -32.66 9.65 10.52
N ASP A 622 -32.92 9.58 11.83
CA ASP A 622 -34.23 9.38 12.36
C ASP A 622 -35.18 10.53 11.90
N TYR A 623 -36.39 10.17 11.55
CA TYR A 623 -37.38 11.10 11.06
C TYR A 623 -38.62 11.05 11.96
N ASP A 624 -39.03 12.22 12.38
CA ASP A 624 -40.27 12.37 13.17
C ASP A 624 -41.27 13.32 12.48
N ILE A 625 -42.52 13.20 12.81
CA ILE A 625 -43.56 14.09 12.33
C ILE A 625 -43.76 15.20 13.34
N GLY A 626 -43.39 16.40 13.00
CA GLY A 626 -43.66 17.59 13.77
C GLY A 626 -45.14 17.98 13.75
N GLY A 627 -45.47 19.00 14.50
CA GLY A 627 -46.84 19.53 14.69
C GLY A 627 -47.53 19.98 13.39
N PRO A 628 -48.75 20.57 13.49
CA PRO A 628 -49.63 20.84 12.34
C PRO A 628 -49.07 21.74 11.24
N GLU A 629 -47.96 22.43 11.48
CA GLU A 629 -47.34 23.38 10.56
C GLU A 629 -46.06 22.86 9.90
N GLY A 630 -45.68 21.56 10.10
CA GLY A 630 -44.51 20.95 9.48
C GLY A 630 -43.18 21.35 10.18
N GLU A 631 -43.25 21.78 11.43
CA GLU A 631 -42.09 21.94 12.29
C GLU A 631 -41.48 20.56 12.62
N GLN A 632 -40.19 20.53 12.84
CA GLN A 632 -39.49 19.30 13.26
C GLN A 632 -40.12 18.73 14.53
N GLY A 633 -40.34 17.41 14.56
CA GLY A 633 -40.87 16.74 15.73
C GLY A 633 -39.81 16.59 16.82
N GLU A 634 -40.23 16.47 18.06
CA GLU A 634 -39.36 16.24 19.22
C GLU A 634 -39.54 14.80 19.81
N GLY A 635 -40.02 13.85 18.99
CA GLY A 635 -40.26 12.46 19.41
C GLY A 635 -41.53 12.24 20.22
N GLU A 636 -42.41 13.21 20.27
CA GLU A 636 -43.62 13.19 21.15
C GLU A 636 -44.85 12.55 20.49
N PHE A 637 -44.83 12.35 19.16
CA PHE A 637 -45.95 11.81 18.42
C PHE A 637 -45.72 10.40 17.93
N MET A 638 -46.73 9.54 18.05
CA MET A 638 -46.72 8.22 17.43
C MET A 638 -47.10 8.34 15.95
N MET A 639 -46.20 7.91 15.07
CA MET A 639 -46.39 7.93 13.63
C MET A 639 -46.91 6.57 13.11
N ARG A 640 -47.94 6.62 12.26
CA ARG A 640 -48.38 5.46 11.47
C ARG A 640 -48.14 5.71 9.98
N ILE A 641 -47.25 4.96 9.41
CA ILE A 641 -46.97 4.98 7.95
C ILE A 641 -47.91 3.98 7.28
N SER A 642 -48.78 4.47 6.40
CA SER A 642 -49.69 3.62 5.61
C SER A 642 -49.24 3.45 4.16
N ARG A 643 -48.35 4.31 3.66
CA ARG A 643 -47.87 4.26 2.30
C ARG A 643 -46.54 5.03 2.15
N ILE A 644 -45.61 4.46 1.42
CA ILE A 644 -44.39 5.11 0.96
C ILE A 644 -44.45 5.20 -0.55
N ILE A 645 -44.14 6.35 -1.13
CA ILE A 645 -44.05 6.56 -2.57
C ILE A 645 -42.63 6.98 -2.88
N PRO A 646 -41.77 6.06 -3.35
CA PRO A 646 -40.43 6.41 -3.80
C PRO A 646 -40.51 7.21 -5.11
N ASP A 647 -39.68 8.22 -5.23
CA ASP A 647 -39.52 9.03 -6.45
C ASP A 647 -38.09 8.85 -6.95
N TYR A 648 -37.94 8.06 -8.02
CA TYR A 648 -36.66 7.75 -8.63
C TYR A 648 -36.48 8.54 -9.94
N GLY A 649 -35.36 9.24 -10.09
CA GLY A 649 -34.99 9.89 -11.35
C GLY A 649 -34.67 8.86 -12.44
N ALA A 650 -33.99 7.77 -12.06
CA ALA A 650 -33.76 6.59 -12.89
C ALA A 650 -33.67 5.36 -12.03
N GLN A 651 -34.13 4.22 -12.51
CA GLN A 651 -34.02 2.94 -11.82
C GLN A 651 -33.60 1.85 -12.79
N THR A 652 -32.54 1.10 -12.44
CA THR A 652 -32.11 -0.10 -13.15
C THR A 652 -32.08 -1.25 -12.15
N GLY A 653 -32.86 -2.30 -12.41
CA GLY A 653 -33.05 -3.40 -11.47
C GLY A 653 -34.03 -3.05 -10.33
N ASP A 654 -34.17 -3.94 -9.38
CA ASP A 654 -35.03 -3.77 -8.21
C ASP A 654 -34.35 -2.95 -7.14
N SER A 655 -35.11 -2.11 -6.45
CA SER A 655 -34.65 -1.40 -5.24
C SER A 655 -35.37 -1.93 -4.02
N ARG A 656 -34.68 -1.98 -2.88
CA ARG A 656 -35.24 -2.35 -1.59
C ARG A 656 -35.31 -1.13 -0.69
N ILE A 657 -36.48 -0.88 -0.13
CA ILE A 657 -36.67 0.13 0.90
C ILE A 657 -36.82 -0.60 2.23
N THR A 658 -35.93 -0.30 3.18
CA THR A 658 -36.02 -0.79 4.55
C THR A 658 -36.54 0.33 5.42
N LEU A 659 -37.67 0.10 6.11
CA LEU A 659 -38.22 1.00 7.06
C LEU A 659 -37.86 0.52 8.47
N SER A 660 -37.05 1.26 9.18
CA SER A 660 -36.69 1.00 10.57
C SER A 660 -37.57 1.86 11.50
N THR A 661 -38.21 1.25 12.47
CA THR A 661 -39.06 1.97 13.43
C THR A 661 -38.46 1.86 14.84
N LYS A 662 -38.45 2.98 15.56
CA LYS A 662 -38.03 3.08 16.97
C LYS A 662 -39.21 3.52 17.82
N ALA A 663 -39.36 2.98 19.02
CA ALA A 663 -40.40 3.40 19.96
C ALA A 663 -40.04 4.72 20.66
N PHE A 664 -38.76 4.97 20.84
CA PHE A 664 -38.15 6.19 21.35
C PHE A 664 -36.67 6.24 20.87
N PRO A 665 -36.01 7.39 20.87
CA PRO A 665 -34.70 7.58 20.24
C PRO A 665 -33.63 6.51 20.58
N SER A 666 -33.57 6.06 21.82
CA SER A 666 -32.61 5.05 22.27
C SER A 666 -33.09 3.60 22.16
N SER A 667 -34.30 3.35 21.62
CA SER A 667 -34.82 1.98 21.48
C SER A 667 -34.22 1.26 20.30
N THR A 668 -34.20 -0.09 20.37
CA THR A 668 -33.78 -0.91 19.25
C THR A 668 -34.74 -0.75 18.06
N ALA A 669 -34.20 -0.47 16.88
CA ALA A 669 -34.98 -0.33 15.66
C ALA A 669 -35.53 -1.69 15.19
N VAL A 670 -36.77 -1.70 14.72
CA VAL A 670 -37.41 -2.86 14.08
C VAL A 670 -37.50 -2.58 12.56
N ALA A 671 -36.79 -3.38 11.76
CA ALA A 671 -36.71 -3.22 10.32
C ALA A 671 -37.83 -3.97 9.56
N THR A 672 -38.43 -3.30 8.59
CA THR A 672 -39.40 -3.90 7.64
C THR A 672 -38.93 -3.62 6.22
N ASN A 673 -38.81 -4.67 5.40
CA ASN A 673 -38.31 -4.57 4.02
C ASN A 673 -39.47 -4.51 3.00
N HIS A 674 -39.34 -3.60 2.05
CA HIS A 674 -40.23 -3.46 0.90
C HIS A 674 -39.40 -3.44 -0.39
N THR A 675 -39.84 -4.17 -1.42
CA THR A 675 -39.15 -4.21 -2.72
C THR A 675 -39.95 -3.45 -3.76
N ALA A 676 -39.28 -2.52 -4.45
CA ALA A 676 -39.80 -1.81 -5.61
C ALA A 676 -39.19 -2.40 -6.88
N THR A 677 -40.02 -2.92 -7.80
CA THR A 677 -39.57 -3.51 -9.05
C THR A 677 -39.59 -2.51 -10.18
N THR A 678 -38.68 -2.66 -11.18
CA THR A 678 -38.53 -1.75 -12.32
C THR A 678 -39.73 -1.73 -13.29
N SER A 679 -40.59 -2.73 -13.23
CA SER A 679 -41.60 -2.96 -14.30
C SER A 679 -42.92 -2.23 -14.08
N THR A 680 -43.13 -1.54 -12.95
CA THR A 680 -44.42 -0.93 -12.67
C THR A 680 -44.28 0.28 -11.75
N THR A 681 -45.07 1.31 -12.03
CA THR A 681 -45.42 2.35 -11.07
C THR A 681 -46.16 1.68 -9.91
N GLN A 682 -45.43 1.16 -8.92
CA GLN A 682 -46.09 0.47 -7.81
C GLN A 682 -46.49 1.45 -6.73
N LEU A 683 -47.77 1.52 -6.53
CA LEU A 683 -48.39 2.00 -5.32
C LEU A 683 -48.17 0.94 -4.22
N PHE A 684 -47.29 1.22 -3.26
CA PHE A 684 -47.18 0.39 -2.06
C PHE A 684 -48.39 0.67 -1.16
N THR A 685 -49.21 -0.32 -0.90
CA THR A 685 -50.28 -0.25 0.09
C THR A 685 -49.92 -0.99 1.36
#